data_be985be1d595ceab4876cd05fdfaba2a
#
_entry.id   be985be1d595ceab4876cd05fdfaba2a
#
_cell.length_a   1.000
_cell.length_b   1.000
_cell.length_c   1.000
_cell.angle_alpha   90.00
_cell.angle_beta   90.00
_cell.angle_gamma   90.00
#
_symmetry.space_group_name_H-M   'P 1'
#
loop_
_entity.id
_entity.type
_entity.pdbx_description
1 polymer ?
#
loop_
_entity_poly.entity_id
_entity_poly.type
_entity_poly.pdbx_seq_one_letter_code
_entity_poly.pdbx_strand_id
1 'polypeptide(L)'
;EKTDPDQTFTVGLIYGPSGCGKSSLVKAGLLPRLAFNVLAVYVEATADDTETRLLNGLRKRCPQLVTSPATDSTTAPNGLVETLAALRQGHGIPAGKKVLIVLDQFEQWLHAKKDEPDTELVRALRQCDGAKVQCVVMVRDDFWMATTRFLRELEIRLVEGQNSAAVDLFDLDHARRVLNAFGRAFGRIPETLGSEEGKSESANHEVFVNQAVAGLSQEGKVISVRLSLFAEMMKGKPWTTASLKAMGGTEGVGVAFLEDTFSAAGAPPEHRYHQMAARAVLKSLLPEAGTDIKGHMRSRDDLLKASGYAQRPIDFDDLLRLLDSEIRLISPTDPEGKTNPDGSVHESNKNLPAGVRHYQLTHDYLVPALRDWLTRKQRETMRGRAELLLAERAATWSTRPSQRHLPAWHEDVRIRLLTKRSVRSEPERRMLRASGWFHATRWGLGLCLALVIGLSVERFVAAQRFENDRKRAASLVDAVLTASPDVVLFAIENLRPLRELAMPLLRERMVDRTKPTAQRLHVALALADYGQVEADAITELIPAVADGECRLIVKCLANSPDAAKKALEQRFVASDPKGEAVVRARLAIVALYLGDSRRAVELCALAANPTPKRVFEETLAAWHAELGELIQAVDRIGIGPLRASVALGIGRASSQGLAEPEQRAVVDTLTRWFKDSPDTGTHGAADWALRQWSVELPKVEASETPPKERDWYVNSLGRTMLKIPPGKFRMGEGDNAVDVELTRAFYIADREVSVGEFQQFVDDPHALVTEKPENWIGGGDSAGPTAAHPVHRVSWVDAVLFCNWLSRREKRAVCYKRDERGEWKLVSEAQGYRLPTEAEWEYTCRAGTMTDYCFGDDAEILKKYGVVASTASAACGSKLPNHYGLFDLHGNVWEWCHDQYAANLPGGTNPLMDPGSLPEERIVRGGSWNDLVSNIRSATRHKDAPDGRNGGSGFRPSRTE
;
A
#
# COMPACT_ATOMS: atom_id res chain seq x y z
N GLU A 1 19.93 16.72 -9.42
CA GLU A 1 20.93 15.77 -8.88
C GLU A 1 22.34 16.37 -8.80
N LYS A 2 22.64 17.40 -9.62
CA LYS A 2 23.92 18.11 -9.57
C LYS A 2 23.97 19.02 -8.34
N THR A 3 25.16 19.15 -7.75
CA THR A 3 25.40 19.98 -6.56
C THR A 3 26.29 21.20 -6.85
N ASP A 4 26.84 21.30 -8.08
CA ASP A 4 27.62 22.43 -8.52
C ASP A 4 26.73 23.63 -8.77
N PRO A 5 26.89 24.78 -8.07
CA PRO A 5 26.05 25.95 -8.20
C PRO A 5 25.94 26.48 -9.66
N ASP A 6 27.02 26.32 -10.44
CA ASP A 6 27.05 26.78 -11.83
C ASP A 6 26.28 25.88 -12.82
N GLN A 7 25.87 24.70 -12.36
CA GLN A 7 25.13 23.70 -13.15
C GLN A 7 23.72 23.42 -12.61
N THR A 8 23.26 24.17 -11.61
CA THR A 8 21.95 24.02 -10.99
C THR A 8 21.20 25.35 -10.99
N PHE A 9 19.96 25.33 -10.55
CA PHE A 9 19.17 26.53 -10.31
C PHE A 9 18.65 26.53 -8.87
N THR A 10 18.40 27.71 -8.30
CA THR A 10 17.86 27.85 -6.94
C THR A 10 16.38 27.55 -6.90
N VAL A 11 15.58 28.26 -7.74
CA VAL A 11 14.16 28.04 -7.95
C VAL A 11 13.89 27.90 -9.44
N GLY A 12 13.23 26.80 -9.82
CA GLY A 12 12.81 26.51 -11.19
C GLY A 12 11.30 26.55 -11.37
N LEU A 13 10.87 26.68 -12.60
CA LEU A 13 9.47 26.79 -12.99
C LEU A 13 9.08 25.70 -13.98
N ILE A 14 7.98 24.99 -13.69
CA ILE A 14 7.27 24.14 -14.65
C ILE A 14 5.91 24.79 -14.90
N TYR A 15 5.62 25.13 -16.15
CA TYR A 15 4.39 25.82 -16.50
C TYR A 15 3.70 25.19 -17.72
N GLY A 16 2.43 25.50 -17.92
CA GLY A 16 1.68 25.06 -19.09
C GLY A 16 0.17 25.06 -18.87
N PRO A 17 -0.64 24.79 -19.89
CA PRO A 17 -2.08 24.86 -19.84
C PRO A 17 -2.71 24.01 -18.74
N SER A 18 -3.93 24.39 -18.35
CA SER A 18 -4.71 23.54 -17.44
C SER A 18 -4.95 22.17 -18.07
N GLY A 19 -4.71 21.13 -17.29
CA GLY A 19 -4.92 19.74 -17.75
C GLY A 19 -3.84 19.18 -18.67
N CYS A 20 -2.69 19.85 -18.87
CA CYS A 20 -1.58 19.28 -19.65
C CYS A 20 -0.81 18.14 -18.92
N GLY A 21 -1.08 17.90 -17.63
CA GLY A 21 -0.50 16.76 -16.90
C GLY A 21 0.73 17.08 -16.04
N LYS A 22 1.01 18.36 -15.71
CA LYS A 22 2.17 18.78 -14.90
C LYS A 22 2.32 17.97 -13.60
N SER A 23 1.28 17.89 -12.78
CA SER A 23 1.31 17.17 -11.50
C SER A 23 1.57 15.68 -11.69
N SER A 24 1.00 15.07 -12.73
CA SER A 24 1.24 13.65 -13.06
C SER A 24 2.67 13.42 -13.53
N LEU A 25 3.22 14.34 -14.33
CA LEU A 25 4.61 14.28 -14.78
C LEU A 25 5.58 14.29 -13.59
N VAL A 26 5.34 15.12 -12.61
CA VAL A 26 6.21 15.21 -11.44
C VAL A 26 5.98 14.04 -10.48
N LYS A 27 4.74 13.74 -10.10
CA LYS A 27 4.43 12.65 -9.14
C LYS A 27 4.83 11.27 -9.65
N ALA A 28 4.51 10.95 -10.90
CA ALA A 28 4.75 9.62 -11.46
C ALA A 28 6.03 9.52 -12.31
N GLY A 29 6.49 10.62 -12.87
CA GLY A 29 7.64 10.66 -13.77
C GLY A 29 8.95 11.06 -13.09
N LEU A 30 8.95 12.15 -12.33
CA LEU A 30 10.16 12.74 -11.76
C LEU A 30 10.49 12.17 -10.37
N LEU A 31 9.57 12.28 -9.41
CA LEU A 31 9.85 11.95 -8.00
C LEU A 31 10.34 10.49 -7.79
N PRO A 32 9.77 9.46 -8.46
CA PRO A 32 10.24 8.08 -8.27
C PRO A 32 11.62 7.80 -8.89
N ARG A 33 12.11 8.68 -9.77
CA ARG A 33 13.39 8.53 -10.48
C ARG A 33 14.51 9.39 -9.95
N LEU A 34 14.25 10.14 -8.89
CA LEU A 34 15.30 10.93 -8.23
C LEU A 34 16.36 10.02 -7.61
N ALA A 35 17.61 10.44 -7.70
CA ALA A 35 18.72 9.73 -7.07
C ALA A 35 18.52 9.68 -5.54
N PHE A 36 19.06 8.64 -4.90
CA PHE A 36 18.92 8.39 -3.45
C PHE A 36 19.48 9.53 -2.57
N ASN A 37 20.31 10.39 -3.14
CA ASN A 37 20.87 11.57 -2.46
C ASN A 37 19.94 12.79 -2.50
N VAL A 38 18.77 12.73 -3.13
CA VAL A 38 17.79 13.82 -3.17
C VAL A 38 16.61 13.53 -2.23
N LEU A 39 16.39 14.42 -1.28
CA LEU A 39 15.25 14.39 -0.37
C LEU A 39 14.14 15.28 -0.95
N ALA A 40 13.13 14.68 -1.54
CA ALA A 40 12.01 15.42 -2.12
C ALA A 40 10.95 15.75 -1.07
N VAL A 41 10.51 17.02 -1.04
CA VAL A 41 9.38 17.55 -0.27
C VAL A 41 8.36 18.10 -1.25
N TYR A 42 7.26 17.36 -1.44
CA TYR A 42 6.17 17.74 -2.34
C TYR A 42 5.02 18.34 -1.54
N VAL A 43 4.58 19.52 -1.93
CA VAL A 43 3.50 20.28 -1.28
C VAL A 43 2.53 20.77 -2.34
N GLU A 44 1.25 20.52 -2.16
CA GLU A 44 0.19 21.21 -2.93
C GLU A 44 -0.09 22.54 -2.25
N ALA A 45 0.19 23.61 -2.97
CA ALA A 45 0.01 24.97 -2.47
C ALA A 45 -1.48 25.30 -2.30
N THR A 46 -1.77 26.08 -1.28
CA THR A 46 -3.11 26.58 -0.96
C THR A 46 -3.05 28.08 -0.66
N ALA A 47 -4.21 28.71 -0.57
CA ALA A 47 -4.29 30.14 -0.28
C ALA A 47 -3.69 30.52 1.10
N ASP A 48 -3.91 29.69 2.13
CA ASP A 48 -3.68 30.09 3.53
C ASP A 48 -2.61 29.26 4.26
N ASP A 49 -2.31 28.02 3.81
CA ASP A 49 -1.55 27.04 4.59
C ASP A 49 -0.22 26.59 3.95
N THR A 50 0.19 27.17 2.83
CA THR A 50 1.36 26.70 2.06
C THR A 50 2.63 26.70 2.88
N GLU A 51 2.91 27.74 3.62
CA GLU A 51 4.09 27.89 4.46
C GLU A 51 4.14 26.86 5.57
N THR A 52 3.02 26.63 6.25
CA THR A 52 2.87 25.63 7.32
C THR A 52 3.05 24.21 6.78
N ARG A 53 2.46 23.90 5.64
CA ARG A 53 2.60 22.60 4.98
C ARG A 53 4.04 22.33 4.55
N LEU A 54 4.70 23.33 4.00
CA LEU A 54 6.11 23.23 3.61
C LEU A 54 7.01 23.01 4.82
N LEU A 55 6.82 23.78 5.89
CA LEU A 55 7.59 23.63 7.12
C LEU A 55 7.44 22.22 7.73
N ASN A 56 6.21 21.74 7.79
CA ASN A 56 5.92 20.39 8.29
C ASN A 56 6.52 19.30 7.38
N GLY A 57 6.47 19.49 6.06
CA GLY A 57 7.09 18.59 5.09
C GLY A 57 8.62 18.52 5.24
N LEU A 58 9.26 19.66 5.45
CA LEU A 58 10.70 19.76 5.68
C LEU A 58 11.11 19.08 7.00
N ARG A 59 10.40 19.35 8.09
CA ARG A 59 10.64 18.71 9.40
C ARG A 59 10.47 17.19 9.35
N LYS A 60 9.49 16.71 8.61
CA LYS A 60 9.25 15.25 8.41
C LYS A 60 10.38 14.59 7.62
N ARG A 61 10.93 15.26 6.63
CA ARG A 61 12.00 14.71 5.75
C ARG A 61 13.42 14.93 6.28
N CYS A 62 13.59 15.92 7.15
CA CYS A 62 14.85 16.29 7.75
C CYS A 62 14.74 16.31 9.30
N PRO A 63 14.49 15.16 9.96
CA PRO A 63 14.23 15.10 11.41
C PRO A 63 15.39 15.58 12.27
N GLN A 64 16.61 15.58 11.76
CA GLN A 64 17.80 16.08 12.46
C GLN A 64 17.76 17.61 12.70
N LEU A 65 16.87 18.35 12.06
CA LEU A 65 16.62 19.77 12.35
C LEU A 65 16.05 20.01 13.76
N VAL A 66 15.45 18.97 14.37
CA VAL A 66 14.78 19.06 15.67
C VAL A 66 15.66 18.52 16.80
N THR A 67 16.72 17.76 16.49
CA THR A 67 17.49 16.96 17.45
C THR A 67 18.95 17.38 17.66
N SER A 68 19.46 18.46 17.05
CA SER A 68 20.82 18.93 17.30
C SER A 68 20.92 19.58 18.69
N PRO A 69 21.77 19.07 19.59
CA PRO A 69 22.09 19.76 20.84
C PRO A 69 22.96 20.98 20.50
N ALA A 70 22.43 22.15 20.74
CA ALA A 70 23.15 23.39 20.60
C ALA A 70 24.28 23.50 21.63
N THR A 71 25.51 23.57 21.16
CA THR A 71 26.54 24.33 21.86
C THR A 71 26.33 25.79 21.49
N ASP A 72 26.02 26.60 22.51
CA ASP A 72 25.79 28.05 22.48
C ASP A 72 24.49 28.57 21.84
N SER A 73 23.59 28.94 22.75
CA SER A 73 22.55 29.97 22.65
C SER A 73 22.04 30.34 21.27
N THR A 74 21.02 29.64 20.79
CA THR A 74 19.79 30.17 20.17
C THR A 74 18.83 29.03 19.80
N THR A 75 17.56 29.26 20.07
CA THR A 75 16.38 28.37 19.85
C THR A 75 16.40 27.59 18.52
N ALA A 76 15.91 26.34 18.57
CA ALA A 76 15.59 25.56 17.36
C ALA A 76 14.81 26.43 16.34
N PRO A 77 15.05 26.29 15.03
CA PRO A 77 14.42 27.12 14.01
C PRO A 77 12.91 26.97 14.07
N ASN A 78 12.22 28.01 14.52
CA ASN A 78 10.76 27.96 14.72
C ASN A 78 9.96 28.33 13.47
N GLY A 79 10.55 29.08 12.52
CA GLY A 79 9.92 29.53 11.28
C GLY A 79 10.42 28.81 10.02
N LEU A 80 9.73 29.05 8.90
CA LEU A 80 10.09 28.47 7.61
C LEU A 80 11.42 29.06 7.08
N VAL A 81 11.64 30.34 7.30
CA VAL A 81 12.87 31.04 6.85
C VAL A 81 14.11 30.49 7.55
N GLU A 82 14.05 30.35 8.88
CA GLU A 82 15.17 29.84 9.68
C GLU A 82 15.45 28.37 9.32
N THR A 83 14.38 27.60 9.07
CA THR A 83 14.50 26.20 8.67
C THR A 83 15.25 26.06 7.34
N LEU A 84 14.89 26.85 6.33
CA LEU A 84 15.57 26.82 5.03
C LEU A 84 16.99 27.39 5.11
N ALA A 85 17.23 28.41 5.92
CA ALA A 85 18.58 28.93 6.17
C ALA A 85 19.49 27.86 6.83
N ALA A 86 18.98 27.11 7.81
CA ALA A 86 19.72 26.00 8.44
C ALA A 86 20.02 24.88 7.43
N LEU A 87 19.07 24.48 6.59
CA LEU A 87 19.27 23.50 5.53
C LEU A 87 20.31 23.97 4.51
N ARG A 88 20.29 25.23 4.11
CA ARG A 88 21.31 25.83 3.23
C ARG A 88 22.71 25.73 3.83
N GLN A 89 22.87 25.94 5.11
CA GLN A 89 24.14 25.76 5.82
C GLN A 89 24.54 24.29 5.94
N GLY A 90 23.62 23.36 5.66
CA GLY A 90 23.81 21.91 5.74
C GLY A 90 23.42 21.33 7.10
N HIS A 91 22.84 22.13 7.99
CA HIS A 91 22.32 21.64 9.25
C HIS A 91 21.02 20.86 8.97
N GLY A 92 20.94 19.64 9.48
CA GLY A 92 19.76 18.79 9.32
C GLY A 92 19.66 18.03 7.99
N ILE A 93 20.62 18.18 7.09
CA ILE A 93 20.72 17.37 5.87
C ILE A 93 21.84 16.34 6.07
N PRO A 94 21.59 15.02 5.89
CA PRO A 94 22.64 14.01 5.94
C PRO A 94 23.74 14.30 4.90
N ALA A 95 24.97 13.97 5.24
CA ALA A 95 26.12 14.22 4.36
C ALA A 95 25.90 13.63 2.96
N GLY A 96 26.17 14.43 1.93
CA GLY A 96 25.99 14.02 0.52
C GLY A 96 24.54 14.08 0.01
N LYS A 97 23.58 14.53 0.80
CA LYS A 97 22.18 14.70 0.35
C LYS A 97 21.85 16.17 0.08
N LYS A 98 20.83 16.39 -0.75
CA LYS A 98 20.21 17.69 -1.00
C LYS A 98 18.69 17.61 -0.87
N VAL A 99 18.05 18.73 -0.61
CA VAL A 99 16.60 18.87 -0.50
C VAL A 99 16.04 19.45 -1.79
N LEU A 100 15.04 18.81 -2.36
CA LEU A 100 14.23 19.31 -3.47
C LEU A 100 12.82 19.60 -3.00
N ILE A 101 12.42 20.84 -3.01
CA ILE A 101 11.05 21.30 -2.72
C ILE A 101 10.29 21.33 -4.04
N VAL A 102 9.07 20.83 -4.05
CA VAL A 102 8.13 20.95 -5.18
C VAL A 102 6.84 21.55 -4.68
N LEU A 103 6.47 22.72 -5.23
CA LEU A 103 5.22 23.41 -4.94
C LEU A 103 4.28 23.25 -6.16
N ASP A 104 3.27 22.43 -6.03
CA ASP A 104 2.25 22.20 -7.06
C ASP A 104 1.02 23.07 -6.84
N GLN A 105 0.28 23.37 -7.89
CA GLN A 105 -0.89 24.26 -7.89
C GLN A 105 -0.59 25.65 -7.27
N PHE A 106 0.61 26.14 -7.53
CA PHE A 106 1.11 27.36 -6.90
C PHE A 106 0.34 28.62 -7.30
N GLU A 107 -0.44 28.57 -8.36
CA GLU A 107 -1.41 29.61 -8.73
C GLU A 107 -2.36 29.98 -7.59
N GLN A 108 -2.71 29.04 -6.70
CA GLN A 108 -3.59 29.31 -5.55
C GLN A 108 -2.94 30.27 -4.55
N TRP A 109 -1.67 30.04 -4.26
CA TRP A 109 -0.88 30.91 -3.40
C TRP A 109 -0.60 32.27 -4.04
N LEU A 110 -0.21 32.29 -5.34
CA LEU A 110 0.04 33.52 -6.10
C LEU A 110 -1.19 34.43 -6.14
N HIS A 111 -2.36 33.83 -6.20
CA HIS A 111 -3.62 34.57 -6.20
C HIS A 111 -3.94 35.16 -4.83
N ALA A 112 -3.79 34.37 -3.76
CA ALA A 112 -4.10 34.79 -2.40
C ALA A 112 -3.14 35.87 -1.88
N LYS A 113 -1.85 35.80 -2.29
CA LYS A 113 -0.79 36.69 -1.82
C LYS A 113 -0.41 37.78 -2.83
N LYS A 114 -1.31 38.10 -3.76
CA LYS A 114 -1.10 39.04 -4.87
C LYS A 114 -0.63 40.45 -4.45
N ASP A 115 -1.13 40.94 -3.32
CA ASP A 115 -0.92 42.30 -2.84
C ASP A 115 -0.01 42.36 -1.58
N GLU A 116 0.57 41.24 -1.16
CA GLU A 116 1.47 41.11 -0.01
C GLU A 116 2.92 41.01 -0.50
N PRO A 117 3.73 42.08 -0.48
CA PRO A 117 5.15 41.99 -0.82
C PRO A 117 5.95 41.34 0.32
N ASP A 118 7.06 40.69 -0.02
CA ASP A 118 8.04 40.12 0.90
C ASP A 118 7.45 39.13 1.94
N THR A 119 6.58 38.23 1.49
CA THR A 119 5.93 37.21 2.32
C THR A 119 6.96 36.25 2.94
N GLU A 120 6.53 35.50 3.98
CA GLU A 120 7.38 34.49 4.62
C GLU A 120 7.91 33.47 3.60
N LEU A 121 7.09 33.04 2.65
CA LEU A 121 7.50 32.11 1.60
C LEU A 121 8.55 32.71 0.68
N VAL A 122 8.43 33.96 0.29
CA VAL A 122 9.43 34.65 -0.55
C VAL A 122 10.78 34.74 0.18
N ARG A 123 10.79 35.17 1.44
CA ARG A 123 12.00 35.24 2.24
C ARG A 123 12.62 33.85 2.47
N ALA A 124 11.80 32.84 2.62
CA ALA A 124 12.23 31.48 2.80
C ALA A 124 12.84 30.90 1.51
N LEU A 125 12.22 31.10 0.35
CA LEU A 125 12.72 30.59 -0.93
C LEU A 125 13.97 31.32 -1.42
N ARG A 126 14.26 32.53 -0.96
CA ARG A 126 15.56 33.20 -1.15
C ARG A 126 16.72 32.42 -0.48
N GLN A 127 16.43 31.50 0.44
CA GLN A 127 17.44 30.64 1.04
C GLN A 127 17.83 29.45 0.17
N CYS A 128 17.09 29.18 -0.91
CA CYS A 128 17.47 28.15 -1.86
C CYS A 128 18.78 28.51 -2.56
N ASP A 129 19.76 27.63 -2.53
CA ASP A 129 21.11 27.83 -3.09
C ASP A 129 21.39 26.98 -4.34
N GLY A 130 20.46 26.09 -4.71
CA GLY A 130 20.61 25.17 -5.83
C GLY A 130 21.55 23.99 -5.55
N ALA A 131 22.44 24.10 -4.58
CA ALA A 131 23.39 23.06 -4.20
C ALA A 131 22.81 22.14 -3.12
N LYS A 132 22.40 22.68 -1.98
CA LYS A 132 21.82 21.92 -0.86
C LYS A 132 20.29 21.99 -0.83
N VAL A 133 19.72 23.13 -1.18
CA VAL A 133 18.29 23.33 -1.22
C VAL A 133 17.88 23.89 -2.58
N GLN A 134 16.94 23.24 -3.21
CA GLN A 134 16.42 23.59 -4.52
C GLN A 134 14.88 23.58 -4.48
N CYS A 135 14.25 24.51 -5.21
CA CYS A 135 12.80 24.52 -5.32
C CYS A 135 12.34 24.45 -6.78
N VAL A 136 11.22 23.79 -7.02
CA VAL A 136 10.50 23.79 -8.29
C VAL A 136 9.07 24.21 -8.03
N VAL A 137 8.60 25.25 -8.70
CA VAL A 137 7.22 25.72 -8.67
C VAL A 137 6.48 25.28 -9.92
N MET A 138 5.24 24.84 -9.75
CA MET A 138 4.39 24.38 -10.84
C MET A 138 3.16 25.29 -10.95
N VAL A 139 2.98 25.89 -12.12
CA VAL A 139 1.98 26.94 -12.32
C VAL A 139 1.24 26.74 -13.64
N ARG A 140 0.02 27.23 -13.73
CA ARG A 140 -0.70 27.36 -15.00
C ARG A 140 -0.16 28.53 -15.81
N ASP A 141 -0.19 28.41 -17.13
CA ASP A 141 0.30 29.43 -18.07
C ASP A 141 -0.47 30.75 -18.01
N ASP A 142 -1.77 30.72 -17.68
CA ASP A 142 -2.59 31.89 -17.46
C ASP A 142 -2.16 32.75 -16.23
N PHE A 143 -1.31 32.18 -15.35
CA PHE A 143 -0.69 32.88 -14.21
C PHE A 143 0.72 33.41 -14.50
N TRP A 144 1.14 33.41 -15.75
CA TRP A 144 2.49 33.84 -16.16
C TRP A 144 2.92 35.18 -15.60
N MET A 145 2.03 36.17 -15.62
CA MET A 145 2.33 37.52 -15.10
C MET A 145 2.54 37.55 -13.59
N ALA A 146 1.76 36.77 -12.84
CA ALA A 146 1.93 36.65 -11.39
C ALA A 146 3.22 35.93 -11.05
N THR A 147 3.51 34.87 -11.79
CA THR A 147 4.73 34.05 -11.62
C THR A 147 6.00 34.88 -11.93
N THR A 148 6.00 35.66 -13.01
CA THR A 148 7.14 36.55 -13.33
C THR A 148 7.35 37.62 -12.27
N ARG A 149 6.30 38.11 -11.65
CA ARG A 149 6.40 39.10 -10.54
C ARG A 149 7.01 38.42 -9.31
N PHE A 150 6.53 37.24 -8.93
CA PHE A 150 7.02 36.44 -7.83
C PHE A 150 8.51 36.07 -8.00
N LEU A 151 8.94 35.61 -9.19
CA LEU A 151 10.34 35.28 -9.44
C LEU A 151 11.25 36.52 -9.46
N ARG A 152 10.70 37.69 -9.85
CA ARG A 152 11.41 38.98 -9.74
C ARG A 152 11.63 39.38 -8.27
N GLU A 153 10.69 39.13 -7.40
CA GLU A 153 10.87 39.29 -5.95
C GLU A 153 11.94 38.36 -5.39
N LEU A 154 12.10 37.18 -5.94
CA LEU A 154 13.20 36.26 -5.60
C LEU A 154 14.55 36.62 -6.27
N GLU A 155 14.59 37.65 -7.12
CA GLU A 155 15.76 38.07 -7.91
C GLU A 155 16.21 37.00 -8.91
N ILE A 156 15.29 36.14 -9.39
CA ILE A 156 15.58 35.04 -10.32
C ILE A 156 15.13 35.42 -11.73
N ARG A 157 16.08 35.32 -12.68
CA ARG A 157 15.79 35.45 -14.10
C ARG A 157 15.41 34.09 -14.69
N LEU A 158 14.28 34.02 -15.36
CA LEU A 158 13.86 32.81 -16.09
C LEU A 158 14.68 32.64 -17.38
N VAL A 159 15.20 31.42 -17.56
CA VAL A 159 15.90 30.99 -18.77
C VAL A 159 15.33 29.64 -19.17
N GLU A 160 14.65 29.58 -20.33
CA GLU A 160 14.04 28.36 -20.83
C GLU A 160 15.10 27.27 -21.08
N GLY A 161 14.78 26.04 -20.65
CA GLY A 161 15.72 24.92 -20.72
C GLY A 161 16.77 24.88 -19.60
N GLN A 162 16.89 25.91 -18.77
CA GLN A 162 17.79 25.93 -17.60
C GLN A 162 16.99 25.86 -16.28
N ASN A 163 16.17 26.86 -16.01
CA ASN A 163 15.36 26.93 -14.81
C ASN A 163 13.86 27.07 -15.08
N SER A 164 13.44 26.99 -16.33
CA SER A 164 12.03 26.92 -16.71
C SER A 164 11.79 25.91 -17.81
N ALA A 165 10.66 25.22 -17.72
CA ALA A 165 10.23 24.21 -18.69
C ALA A 165 8.71 24.28 -18.91
N ALA A 166 8.32 24.33 -20.20
CA ALA A 166 6.93 24.25 -20.59
C ALA A 166 6.46 22.79 -20.70
N VAL A 167 5.25 22.54 -20.24
CA VAL A 167 4.54 21.27 -20.48
C VAL A 167 3.33 21.57 -21.35
N ASP A 168 3.37 21.14 -22.59
CA ASP A 168 2.31 21.40 -23.57
C ASP A 168 1.22 20.30 -23.55
N LEU A 169 0.14 20.56 -24.27
CA LEU A 169 -0.90 19.59 -24.55
C LEU A 169 -0.36 18.47 -25.46
N PHE A 170 -0.98 17.32 -25.38
CA PHE A 170 -0.57 16.19 -26.21
C PHE A 170 -0.81 16.44 -27.69
N ASP A 171 0.18 16.15 -28.54
CA ASP A 171 -0.07 15.96 -29.97
C ASP A 171 -0.86 14.64 -30.22
N LEU A 172 -1.36 14.48 -31.42
CA LEU A 172 -2.21 13.34 -31.75
C LEU A 172 -1.47 12.00 -31.59
N ASP A 173 -0.17 11.96 -31.91
CA ASP A 173 0.62 10.73 -31.82
C ASP A 173 0.93 10.38 -30.36
N HIS A 174 1.20 11.38 -29.53
CA HIS A 174 1.38 11.18 -28.10
C HIS A 174 0.06 10.75 -27.44
N ALA A 175 -1.05 11.40 -27.79
CA ALA A 175 -2.39 11.03 -27.29
C ALA A 175 -2.76 9.59 -27.66
N ARG A 176 -2.43 9.11 -28.87
CA ARG A 176 -2.63 7.71 -29.28
C ARG A 176 -1.80 6.75 -28.41
N ARG A 177 -0.52 7.06 -28.18
CA ARG A 177 0.35 6.24 -27.31
C ARG A 177 -0.18 6.15 -25.89
N VAL A 178 -0.62 7.28 -25.33
CA VAL A 178 -1.18 7.33 -23.99
C VAL A 178 -2.50 6.57 -23.90
N LEU A 179 -3.41 6.76 -24.87
CA LEU A 179 -4.68 6.04 -24.88
C LEU A 179 -4.47 4.51 -25.06
N ASN A 180 -3.52 4.10 -25.89
CA ASN A 180 -3.12 2.70 -25.99
C ASN A 180 -2.54 2.15 -24.68
N ALA A 181 -1.76 2.95 -23.94
CA ALA A 181 -1.25 2.55 -22.63
C ALA A 181 -2.39 2.36 -21.61
N PHE A 182 -3.40 3.25 -21.59
CA PHE A 182 -4.62 3.05 -20.80
C PHE A 182 -5.35 1.78 -21.20
N GLY A 183 -5.50 1.53 -22.51
CA GLY A 183 -6.16 0.34 -23.03
C GLY A 183 -5.49 -0.95 -22.58
N ARG A 184 -4.16 -0.99 -22.58
CA ARG A 184 -3.37 -2.11 -22.04
C ARG A 184 -3.52 -2.24 -20.53
N ALA A 185 -3.37 -1.14 -19.79
CA ALA A 185 -3.51 -1.13 -18.34
C ALA A 185 -4.91 -1.56 -17.86
N PHE A 186 -5.95 -1.27 -18.65
CA PHE A 186 -7.32 -1.72 -18.37
C PHE A 186 -7.63 -3.11 -18.92
N GLY A 187 -6.67 -3.80 -19.52
CA GLY A 187 -6.85 -5.12 -20.12
C GLY A 187 -7.80 -5.13 -21.33
N ARG A 188 -7.92 -3.99 -22.04
CA ARG A 188 -8.78 -3.81 -23.22
C ARG A 188 -8.04 -3.94 -24.55
N ILE A 189 -6.71 -3.92 -24.50
CA ILE A 189 -5.81 -4.10 -25.63
C ILE A 189 -4.78 -5.16 -25.23
N PRO A 190 -4.58 -6.25 -25.99
CA PRO A 190 -3.65 -7.32 -25.66
C PRO A 190 -2.17 -6.88 -25.77
N GLU A 191 -1.31 -7.48 -24.95
CA GLU A 191 0.13 -7.11 -24.88
C GLU A 191 1.00 -7.71 -25.99
N THR A 192 0.58 -8.80 -26.65
CA THR A 192 1.41 -9.54 -27.60
C THR A 192 0.71 -9.90 -28.91
N LEU A 193 1.42 -9.66 -30.00
CA LEU A 193 1.11 -10.02 -31.38
C LEU A 193 1.77 -11.38 -31.73
N GLY A 194 1.00 -12.43 -31.82
CA GLY A 194 1.52 -13.77 -32.15
C GLY A 194 0.65 -14.64 -33.07
N SER A 195 -0.60 -14.26 -33.36
CA SER A 195 -1.51 -15.03 -34.21
C SER A 195 -2.21 -14.16 -35.24
N GLU A 196 -2.68 -14.78 -36.38
CA GLU A 196 -3.38 -14.05 -37.45
C GLU A 196 -4.70 -13.41 -36.97
N GLU A 197 -5.38 -14.01 -36.00
CA GLU A 197 -6.56 -13.42 -35.33
C GLU A 197 -6.20 -12.14 -34.54
N GLY A 198 -5.03 -12.10 -33.88
CA GLY A 198 -4.52 -10.94 -33.19
C GLY A 198 -4.22 -9.74 -34.10
N LYS A 199 -3.94 -9.95 -35.40
CA LYS A 199 -3.73 -8.85 -36.36
C LYS A 199 -5.04 -8.14 -36.72
N SER A 200 -6.14 -8.88 -36.84
CA SER A 200 -7.48 -8.31 -37.14
C SER A 200 -8.04 -7.54 -35.93
N GLU A 201 -7.85 -8.05 -34.73
CA GLU A 201 -8.26 -7.36 -33.50
C GLU A 201 -7.42 -6.09 -33.25
N SER A 202 -6.12 -6.15 -33.51
CA SER A 202 -5.22 -5.00 -33.42
C SER A 202 -5.61 -3.88 -34.39
N ALA A 203 -6.00 -4.19 -35.61
CA ALA A 203 -6.48 -3.22 -36.59
C ALA A 203 -7.78 -2.54 -36.12
N ASN A 204 -8.70 -3.28 -35.53
CA ASN A 204 -9.96 -2.73 -34.97
C ASN A 204 -9.73 -1.81 -33.76
N HIS A 205 -8.80 -2.16 -32.89
CA HIS A 205 -8.40 -1.30 -31.77
C HIS A 205 -7.70 -0.03 -32.23
N GLU A 206 -6.84 -0.14 -33.26
CA GLU A 206 -6.16 1.03 -33.82
C GLU A 206 -7.16 2.00 -34.46
N VAL A 207 -8.17 1.51 -35.16
CA VAL A 207 -9.26 2.34 -35.70
C VAL A 207 -10.06 3.02 -34.59
N PHE A 208 -10.37 2.29 -33.48
CA PHE A 208 -11.04 2.87 -32.33
C PHE A 208 -10.21 4.00 -31.71
N VAL A 209 -8.92 3.74 -31.43
CA VAL A 209 -8.02 4.72 -30.83
C VAL A 209 -7.89 5.97 -31.70
N ASN A 210 -7.77 5.79 -33.03
CA ASN A 210 -7.70 6.90 -33.97
C ASN A 210 -8.99 7.74 -33.98
N GLN A 211 -10.16 7.11 -34.00
CA GLN A 211 -11.45 7.81 -33.95
C GLN A 211 -11.66 8.52 -32.60
N ALA A 212 -11.30 7.89 -31.49
CA ALA A 212 -11.41 8.50 -30.18
C ALA A 212 -10.50 9.72 -30.03
N VAL A 213 -9.24 9.61 -30.43
CA VAL A 213 -8.28 10.73 -30.38
C VAL A 213 -8.69 11.86 -31.32
N ALA A 214 -9.17 11.55 -32.52
CA ALA A 214 -9.67 12.56 -33.47
C ALA A 214 -10.89 13.32 -32.91
N GLY A 215 -11.83 12.60 -32.27
CA GLY A 215 -13.01 13.23 -31.68
C GLY A 215 -12.73 14.02 -30.38
N LEU A 216 -11.61 13.76 -29.70
CA LEU A 216 -11.18 14.49 -28.50
C LEU A 216 -10.25 15.67 -28.81
N SER A 217 -9.74 15.74 -30.05
CA SER A 217 -8.80 16.79 -30.44
C SER A 217 -9.48 18.11 -30.71
N GLN A 218 -8.79 19.20 -30.40
CA GLN A 218 -9.11 20.57 -30.76
C GLN A 218 -7.85 21.19 -31.34
N GLU A 219 -7.94 21.74 -32.54
CA GLU A 219 -6.80 22.36 -33.24
C GLU A 219 -5.55 21.48 -33.34
N GLY A 220 -5.74 20.17 -33.51
CA GLY A 220 -4.63 19.20 -33.59
C GLY A 220 -3.96 18.86 -32.26
N LYS A 221 -4.47 19.32 -31.13
CA LYS A 221 -3.97 19.02 -29.77
C LYS A 221 -5.06 18.33 -28.96
N VAL A 222 -4.64 17.51 -27.98
CA VAL A 222 -5.52 16.79 -27.05
C VAL A 222 -5.16 17.18 -25.60
N ILE A 223 -6.14 17.60 -24.84
CA ILE A 223 -5.99 17.91 -23.43
C ILE A 223 -5.85 16.58 -22.67
N SER A 224 -4.77 16.39 -21.90
CA SER A 224 -4.46 15.15 -21.20
C SER A 224 -5.59 14.71 -20.27
N VAL A 225 -6.24 15.65 -19.58
CA VAL A 225 -7.39 15.37 -18.70
C VAL A 225 -8.61 14.87 -19.48
N ARG A 226 -8.89 15.41 -20.69
CA ARG A 226 -9.96 14.87 -21.55
C ARG A 226 -9.70 13.44 -21.95
N LEU A 227 -8.46 13.15 -22.30
CA LEU A 227 -8.04 11.81 -22.71
C LEU A 227 -8.15 10.81 -21.53
N SER A 228 -7.71 11.23 -20.36
CA SER A 228 -7.81 10.44 -19.13
C SER A 228 -9.27 10.22 -18.71
N LEU A 229 -10.10 11.25 -18.73
CA LEU A 229 -11.52 11.17 -18.41
C LEU A 229 -12.26 10.26 -19.38
N PHE A 230 -11.99 10.41 -20.68
CA PHE A 230 -12.52 9.51 -21.70
C PHE A 230 -12.10 8.05 -21.47
N ALA A 231 -10.82 7.80 -21.17
CA ALA A 231 -10.32 6.47 -20.89
C ALA A 231 -11.02 5.86 -19.67
N GLU A 232 -11.20 6.63 -18.58
CA GLU A 232 -11.90 6.18 -17.37
C GLU A 232 -13.38 5.89 -17.63
N MET A 233 -14.09 6.74 -18.39
CA MET A 233 -15.48 6.49 -18.82
C MET A 233 -15.60 5.22 -19.66
N MET A 234 -14.57 4.90 -20.43
CA MET A 234 -14.51 3.72 -21.29
C MET A 234 -13.96 2.47 -20.61
N LYS A 235 -13.48 2.54 -19.39
CA LYS A 235 -12.80 1.46 -18.64
C LYS A 235 -13.65 0.19 -18.55
N GLY A 236 -14.96 0.33 -18.27
CA GLY A 236 -15.92 -0.77 -18.15
C GLY A 236 -16.50 -1.27 -19.49
N LYS A 237 -16.16 -0.67 -20.62
CA LYS A 237 -16.79 -0.90 -21.93
C LYS A 237 -15.80 -1.47 -22.93
N PRO A 238 -16.26 -2.23 -23.97
CA PRO A 238 -15.38 -2.70 -25.04
C PRO A 238 -14.82 -1.52 -25.84
N TRP A 239 -13.54 -1.56 -26.14
CA TRP A 239 -12.87 -0.53 -26.95
C TRP A 239 -13.00 -0.83 -28.43
N THR A 240 -14.19 -0.67 -28.94
CA THR A 240 -14.54 -0.89 -30.35
C THR A 240 -15.24 0.32 -30.96
N THR A 241 -15.14 0.48 -32.27
CA THR A 241 -15.82 1.55 -33.00
C THR A 241 -17.35 1.43 -32.89
N ALA A 242 -17.87 0.21 -32.77
CA ALA A 242 -19.28 -0.05 -32.53
C ALA A 242 -19.75 0.46 -31.17
N SER A 243 -18.96 0.22 -30.09
CA SER A 243 -19.25 0.73 -28.76
C SER A 243 -19.23 2.25 -28.70
N LEU A 244 -18.26 2.90 -29.35
CA LEU A 244 -18.18 4.36 -29.42
C LEU A 244 -19.38 4.95 -30.18
N LYS A 245 -19.78 4.32 -31.28
CA LYS A 245 -20.90 4.73 -32.11
C LYS A 245 -22.25 4.53 -31.41
N ALA A 246 -22.41 3.42 -30.67
CA ALA A 246 -23.62 3.12 -29.88
C ALA A 246 -23.84 4.14 -28.74
N MET A 247 -22.79 4.76 -28.21
CA MET A 247 -22.86 5.83 -27.21
C MET A 247 -23.02 7.23 -27.80
N GLY A 248 -23.08 7.38 -29.12
CA GLY A 248 -23.20 8.68 -29.78
C GLY A 248 -21.88 9.40 -30.03
N GLY A 249 -20.79 8.66 -30.21
CA GLY A 249 -19.45 9.19 -30.42
C GLY A 249 -18.81 9.67 -29.12
N THR A 250 -17.71 10.42 -29.22
CA THR A 250 -16.99 10.98 -28.07
C THR A 250 -17.82 11.93 -27.20
N GLU A 251 -18.80 12.63 -27.79
CA GLU A 251 -19.75 13.50 -27.09
C GLU A 251 -20.79 12.70 -26.29
N GLY A 252 -21.29 11.60 -26.84
CA GLY A 252 -22.27 10.73 -26.17
C GLY A 252 -21.72 10.02 -24.94
N VAL A 253 -20.40 9.80 -24.88
CA VAL A 253 -19.72 9.21 -23.72
C VAL A 253 -19.92 10.05 -22.47
N GLY A 254 -19.94 11.39 -22.58
CA GLY A 254 -20.19 12.27 -21.44
C GLY A 254 -21.61 12.15 -20.88
N VAL A 255 -22.64 11.98 -21.74
CA VAL A 255 -24.02 11.76 -21.31
C VAL A 255 -24.17 10.40 -20.60
N ALA A 256 -23.57 9.36 -21.19
CA ALA A 256 -23.57 8.02 -20.60
C ALA A 256 -22.88 8.01 -19.22
N PHE A 257 -21.77 8.72 -19.07
CA PHE A 257 -21.08 8.87 -17.80
C PHE A 257 -21.95 9.53 -16.72
N LEU A 258 -22.65 10.63 -17.07
CA LEU A 258 -23.54 11.31 -16.12
C LEU A 258 -24.73 10.43 -15.69
N GLU A 259 -25.26 9.62 -16.63
CA GLU A 259 -26.30 8.64 -16.31
C GLU A 259 -25.75 7.53 -15.40
N ASP A 260 -24.60 6.95 -15.71
CA ASP A 260 -23.95 5.90 -14.89
C ASP A 260 -23.58 6.42 -13.50
N THR A 261 -23.20 7.71 -13.40
CA THR A 261 -22.78 8.32 -12.13
C THR A 261 -23.97 8.65 -11.21
N PHE A 262 -25.06 9.22 -11.75
CA PHE A 262 -26.15 9.78 -10.95
C PHE A 262 -27.48 9.04 -11.08
N SER A 263 -27.74 8.38 -12.22
CA SER A 263 -29.07 7.94 -12.60
C SER A 263 -29.20 6.43 -12.70
N ALA A 264 -28.13 5.72 -13.04
CA ALA A 264 -28.15 4.27 -13.23
C ALA A 264 -28.40 3.52 -11.92
N ALA A 265 -28.98 2.34 -12.02
CA ALA A 265 -29.23 1.48 -10.86
C ALA A 265 -27.95 1.04 -10.14
N GLY A 266 -26.83 0.98 -10.86
CA GLY A 266 -25.50 0.66 -10.34
C GLY A 266 -24.72 1.86 -9.77
N ALA A 267 -25.24 3.08 -9.85
CA ALA A 267 -24.57 4.25 -9.29
C ALA A 267 -24.50 4.15 -7.75
N PRO A 268 -23.41 4.64 -7.12
CA PRO A 268 -23.27 4.65 -5.67
C PRO A 268 -24.48 5.27 -4.99
N PRO A 269 -24.96 4.72 -3.85
CA PRO A 269 -26.14 5.24 -3.16
C PRO A 269 -26.05 6.74 -2.83
N GLU A 270 -24.87 7.21 -2.46
CA GLU A 270 -24.55 8.61 -2.15
C GLU A 270 -24.74 9.50 -3.38
N HIS A 271 -24.28 9.09 -4.56
CA HIS A 271 -24.46 9.83 -5.80
C HIS A 271 -25.93 9.92 -6.20
N ARG A 272 -26.68 8.82 -6.06
CA ARG A 272 -28.13 8.79 -6.34
C ARG A 272 -28.92 9.68 -5.40
N TYR A 273 -28.52 9.73 -4.13
CA TYR A 273 -29.13 10.60 -3.12
C TYR A 273 -29.07 12.08 -3.57
N HIS A 274 -27.94 12.49 -4.11
CA HIS A 274 -27.72 13.86 -4.55
C HIS A 274 -28.19 14.17 -5.99
N GLN A 275 -28.74 13.20 -6.74
CA GLN A 275 -29.09 13.34 -8.16
C GLN A 275 -29.91 14.60 -8.49
N MET A 276 -30.97 14.88 -7.73
CA MET A 276 -31.84 16.03 -7.97
C MET A 276 -31.13 17.35 -7.68
N ALA A 277 -30.39 17.40 -6.58
CA ALA A 277 -29.63 18.58 -6.19
C ALA A 277 -28.46 18.82 -7.16
N ALA A 278 -27.76 17.77 -7.58
CA ALA A 278 -26.69 17.85 -8.58
C ALA A 278 -27.21 18.42 -9.91
N ARG A 279 -28.38 17.95 -10.38
CA ARG A 279 -29.03 18.50 -11.59
C ARG A 279 -29.35 19.99 -11.46
N ALA A 280 -29.84 20.41 -10.32
CA ALA A 280 -30.19 21.81 -10.07
C ALA A 280 -28.95 22.71 -10.03
N VAL A 281 -27.88 22.25 -9.33
CA VAL A 281 -26.58 22.95 -9.26
C VAL A 281 -25.96 23.04 -10.65
N LEU A 282 -25.81 21.93 -11.36
CA LEU A 282 -25.19 21.90 -12.68
C LEU A 282 -25.99 22.71 -13.71
N LYS A 283 -27.32 22.71 -13.61
CA LYS A 283 -28.19 23.57 -14.46
C LYS A 283 -27.94 25.04 -14.24
N SER A 284 -27.71 25.48 -13.01
CA SER A 284 -27.45 26.87 -12.66
C SER A 284 -26.08 27.38 -13.14
N LEU A 285 -25.15 26.46 -13.41
CA LEU A 285 -23.81 26.74 -13.90
C LEU A 285 -23.71 26.71 -15.43
N LEU A 286 -24.75 26.26 -16.15
CA LEU A 286 -24.76 26.22 -17.60
C LEU A 286 -24.93 27.64 -18.20
N PRO A 287 -24.24 27.96 -19.32
CA PRO A 287 -24.45 29.17 -20.06
C PRO A 287 -25.84 29.19 -20.74
N GLU A 288 -26.35 30.38 -21.06
CA GLU A 288 -27.62 30.53 -21.79
C GLU A 288 -27.62 29.83 -23.15
N ALA A 289 -28.80 29.38 -23.59
CA ALA A 289 -28.90 28.63 -24.84
C ALA A 289 -28.48 29.49 -26.04
N GLY A 290 -27.46 29.04 -26.78
CA GLY A 290 -26.89 29.73 -27.95
C GLY A 290 -25.52 30.37 -27.73
N THR A 291 -24.94 30.29 -26.52
CA THR A 291 -23.58 30.74 -26.26
C THR A 291 -22.70 29.55 -25.90
N ASP A 292 -21.61 29.34 -26.63
CA ASP A 292 -20.60 28.27 -26.38
C ASP A 292 -19.47 28.71 -25.42
N ILE A 293 -19.67 29.82 -24.71
CA ILE A 293 -18.63 30.44 -23.89
C ILE A 293 -18.93 30.22 -22.43
N LYS A 294 -17.92 29.71 -21.71
CA LYS A 294 -17.75 29.44 -20.25
C LYS A 294 -19.02 29.51 -19.40
N GLY A 295 -19.33 28.45 -18.66
CA GLY A 295 -20.43 28.36 -17.72
C GLY A 295 -20.47 29.53 -16.73
N HIS A 296 -21.66 29.86 -16.23
CA HIS A 296 -21.84 30.92 -15.23
C HIS A 296 -21.10 30.59 -13.94
N MET A 297 -20.36 31.58 -13.40
CA MET A 297 -19.88 31.48 -12.03
C MET A 297 -21.05 31.76 -11.07
N ARG A 298 -21.19 30.91 -10.04
CA ARG A 298 -22.19 31.08 -8.98
C ARG A 298 -21.54 31.04 -7.62
N SER A 299 -22.01 31.87 -6.70
CA SER A 299 -21.56 31.80 -5.31
C SER A 299 -22.03 30.53 -4.65
N ARG A 300 -21.33 30.09 -3.59
CA ARG A 300 -21.73 28.93 -2.77
C ARG A 300 -23.19 29.06 -2.31
N ASP A 301 -23.61 30.26 -1.92
CA ASP A 301 -24.98 30.53 -1.43
C ASP A 301 -26.02 30.42 -2.52
N ASP A 302 -25.72 30.85 -3.75
CA ASP A 302 -26.61 30.69 -4.91
C ASP A 302 -26.77 29.19 -5.26
N LEU A 303 -25.67 28.42 -5.20
CA LEU A 303 -25.70 27.00 -5.44
C LEU A 303 -26.46 26.26 -4.33
N LEU A 304 -26.31 26.68 -3.08
CA LEU A 304 -27.06 26.14 -1.95
C LEU A 304 -28.57 26.34 -2.15
N LYS A 305 -29.00 27.54 -2.55
CA LYS A 305 -30.39 27.85 -2.87
C LYS A 305 -30.89 27.03 -4.08
N ALA A 306 -30.09 26.95 -5.12
CA ALA A 306 -30.41 26.20 -6.33
C ALA A 306 -30.54 24.70 -6.09
N SER A 307 -29.72 24.14 -5.21
CA SER A 307 -29.68 22.70 -4.90
C SER A 307 -30.95 22.18 -4.22
N GLY A 308 -31.76 23.05 -3.61
CA GLY A 308 -32.87 22.66 -2.73
C GLY A 308 -32.43 22.22 -1.32
N TYR A 309 -31.15 22.35 -0.99
CA TYR A 309 -30.59 21.99 0.32
C TYR A 309 -30.47 23.17 1.30
N ALA A 310 -31.19 24.27 1.07
CA ALA A 310 -31.11 25.47 1.89
C ALA A 310 -31.25 25.22 3.41
N GLN A 311 -32.01 24.19 3.80
CA GLN A 311 -32.19 23.76 5.21
C GLN A 311 -31.29 22.58 5.63
N ARG A 312 -30.39 22.10 4.75
CA ARG A 312 -29.52 20.95 4.95
C ARG A 312 -28.10 21.27 4.43
N PRO A 313 -27.38 22.18 5.09
CA PRO A 313 -26.08 22.65 4.61
C PRO A 313 -25.00 21.55 4.60
N ILE A 314 -25.09 20.55 5.45
CA ILE A 314 -24.17 19.39 5.48
C ILE A 314 -24.33 18.58 4.19
N ASP A 315 -25.55 18.23 3.81
CA ASP A 315 -25.83 17.49 2.54
C ASP A 315 -25.34 18.30 1.32
N PHE A 316 -25.35 19.62 1.41
CA PHE A 316 -24.84 20.48 0.33
C PHE A 316 -23.30 20.47 0.26
N ASP A 317 -22.63 20.44 1.40
CA ASP A 317 -21.16 20.37 1.43
C ASP A 317 -20.68 18.99 0.93
N ASP A 318 -21.41 17.92 1.24
CA ASP A 318 -21.15 16.59 0.68
C ASP A 318 -21.37 16.57 -0.84
N LEU A 319 -22.45 17.20 -1.32
CA LEU A 319 -22.68 17.37 -2.77
C LEU A 319 -21.56 18.17 -3.44
N LEU A 320 -21.10 19.27 -2.84
CA LEU A 320 -20.01 20.06 -3.40
C LEU A 320 -18.71 19.26 -3.43
N ARG A 321 -18.39 18.51 -2.35
CA ARG A 321 -17.22 17.64 -2.30
C ARG A 321 -17.28 16.57 -3.41
N LEU A 322 -18.44 15.96 -3.60
CA LEU A 322 -18.69 15.01 -4.66
C LEU A 322 -18.43 15.61 -6.04
N LEU A 323 -19.00 16.77 -6.32
CA LEU A 323 -18.90 17.42 -7.62
C LEU A 323 -17.50 18.01 -7.91
N ASP A 324 -16.81 18.50 -6.89
CA ASP A 324 -15.49 19.14 -6.99
C ASP A 324 -14.34 18.12 -6.91
N SER A 325 -14.31 17.28 -5.85
CA SER A 325 -13.14 16.47 -5.54
C SER A 325 -13.19 15.05 -6.12
N GLU A 326 -14.38 14.42 -6.15
CA GLU A 326 -14.54 13.06 -6.61
C GLU A 326 -14.79 12.96 -8.10
N ILE A 327 -15.80 13.71 -8.60
CA ILE A 327 -16.22 13.64 -10.01
C ILE A 327 -15.54 14.74 -10.84
N ARG A 328 -15.08 15.81 -10.20
CA ARG A 328 -14.39 16.96 -10.82
C ARG A 328 -15.18 17.64 -11.93
N LEU A 329 -16.49 17.79 -11.75
CA LEU A 329 -17.36 18.48 -12.69
C LEU A 329 -17.38 19.99 -12.47
N ILE A 330 -17.11 20.45 -11.27
CA ILE A 330 -17.02 21.86 -10.89
C ILE A 330 -15.66 22.17 -10.28
N SER A 331 -15.25 23.40 -10.29
CA SER A 331 -14.06 23.88 -9.60
C SER A 331 -14.33 25.19 -8.87
N PRO A 332 -13.75 25.40 -7.68
CA PRO A 332 -13.81 26.69 -7.01
C PRO A 332 -13.02 27.73 -7.82
N THR A 333 -13.58 28.94 -7.95
CA THR A 333 -13.00 30.04 -8.73
C THR A 333 -13.27 31.35 -8.04
N ASP A 334 -12.41 32.33 -8.28
CA ASP A 334 -12.57 33.68 -7.77
C ASP A 334 -13.07 34.62 -8.89
N PRO A 335 -14.01 35.55 -8.65
CA PRO A 335 -14.64 36.37 -9.67
C PRO A 335 -13.75 37.45 -10.30
N GLU A 336 -12.58 37.76 -9.75
CA GLU A 336 -11.69 38.81 -10.23
C GLU A 336 -10.66 38.32 -11.26
N GLY A 337 -11.00 38.25 -12.53
CA GLY A 337 -10.01 37.83 -13.53
C GLY A 337 -10.46 37.90 -14.99
N LYS A 338 -11.12 38.98 -15.45
CA LYS A 338 -11.24 39.29 -16.89
C LYS A 338 -11.07 40.78 -17.17
N THR A 339 -9.87 41.15 -17.59
CA THR A 339 -9.64 42.32 -18.44
C THR A 339 -9.79 41.88 -19.90
N ASN A 340 -10.55 42.65 -20.70
CA ASN A 340 -10.60 42.49 -22.15
C ASN A 340 -9.21 42.77 -22.77
N PRO A 341 -8.93 42.28 -23.99
CA PRO A 341 -7.65 42.56 -24.68
C PRO A 341 -7.33 44.02 -24.89
N ASP A 342 -8.33 44.94 -24.74
CA ASP A 342 -8.22 46.39 -24.88
C ASP A 342 -8.02 47.14 -23.55
N GLY A 343 -7.90 46.45 -22.42
CA GLY A 343 -7.64 47.07 -21.13
C GLY A 343 -8.86 47.66 -20.39
N SER A 344 -10.11 47.46 -20.88
CA SER A 344 -11.32 47.95 -20.23
C SER A 344 -11.94 46.93 -19.26
N VAL A 345 -12.39 47.41 -18.11
CA VAL A 345 -13.04 46.58 -17.05
C VAL A 345 -14.56 46.67 -17.26
N HIS A 346 -15.21 45.51 -17.33
CA HIS A 346 -16.68 45.44 -17.35
C HIS A 346 -17.28 46.00 -16.06
N GLU A 347 -18.07 47.03 -16.11
CA GLU A 347 -18.68 47.75 -14.96
C GLU A 347 -19.73 46.97 -14.16
N SER A 348 -20.03 45.72 -14.49
CA SER A 348 -21.15 45.00 -13.88
C SER A 348 -20.82 44.23 -12.58
N ASN A 349 -19.58 44.34 -12.04
CA ASN A 349 -19.15 43.55 -10.88
C ASN A 349 -18.63 44.35 -9.68
N LYS A 350 -19.07 45.59 -9.48
CA LYS A 350 -18.55 46.48 -8.41
C LYS A 350 -19.11 46.22 -7.00
N ASN A 351 -19.98 45.24 -6.76
CA ASN A 351 -20.65 45.04 -5.45
C ASN A 351 -20.68 43.58 -4.97
N LEU A 352 -19.53 42.86 -4.92
CA LEU A 352 -19.46 41.60 -4.22
C LEU A 352 -18.48 41.69 -3.03
N PRO A 353 -18.87 41.23 -1.81
CA PRO A 353 -17.98 41.25 -0.66
C PRO A 353 -16.83 40.23 -0.82
N ALA A 354 -15.63 40.68 -0.47
CA ALA A 354 -14.44 39.85 -0.42
C ALA A 354 -14.64 38.61 0.50
N GLY A 355 -14.41 37.38 0.00
CA GLY A 355 -14.45 36.16 0.80
C GLY A 355 -15.52 35.14 0.42
N VAL A 356 -16.34 35.34 -0.59
CA VAL A 356 -17.37 34.39 -1.02
C VAL A 356 -16.80 33.43 -2.08
N ARG A 357 -16.71 32.11 -1.75
CA ARG A 357 -16.29 31.07 -2.72
C ARG A 357 -17.31 30.95 -3.85
N HIS A 358 -16.83 31.08 -5.09
CA HIS A 358 -17.60 30.86 -6.31
C HIS A 358 -17.20 29.53 -6.97
N TYR A 359 -18.10 28.94 -7.73
CA TYR A 359 -17.89 27.69 -8.45
C TYR A 359 -18.27 27.86 -9.91
N GLN A 360 -17.55 27.19 -10.77
CA GLN A 360 -17.82 27.11 -12.21
C GLN A 360 -17.64 25.68 -12.70
N LEU A 361 -18.08 25.36 -13.91
CA LEU A 361 -17.80 24.07 -14.53
C LEU A 361 -16.30 23.94 -14.79
N THR A 362 -15.74 22.79 -14.47
CA THR A 362 -14.30 22.52 -14.59
C THR A 362 -13.84 22.61 -16.03
N HIS A 363 -14.67 22.17 -16.97
CA HIS A 363 -14.35 22.17 -18.41
C HIS A 363 -15.57 22.44 -19.28
N ASP A 364 -15.43 23.31 -20.28
CA ASP A 364 -16.49 23.67 -21.23
C ASP A 364 -16.94 22.48 -22.11
N TYR A 365 -16.09 21.47 -22.27
CA TYR A 365 -16.41 20.22 -22.96
C TYR A 365 -17.64 19.49 -22.41
N LEU A 366 -17.96 19.68 -21.13
CA LEU A 366 -19.10 19.03 -20.49
C LEU A 366 -20.44 19.72 -20.77
N VAL A 367 -20.43 20.96 -21.28
CA VAL A 367 -21.65 21.76 -21.49
C VAL A 367 -22.66 21.09 -22.43
N PRO A 368 -22.29 20.55 -23.60
CA PRO A 368 -23.22 19.86 -24.48
C PRO A 368 -23.83 18.61 -23.81
N ALA A 369 -23.01 17.78 -23.21
CA ALA A 369 -23.43 16.56 -22.53
C ALA A 369 -24.35 16.86 -21.33
N LEU A 370 -24.07 17.89 -20.56
CA LEU A 370 -24.91 18.35 -19.45
C LEU A 370 -26.26 18.89 -19.94
N ARG A 371 -26.30 19.66 -21.05
CA ARG A 371 -27.53 20.15 -21.64
C ARG A 371 -28.44 19.00 -22.09
N ASP A 372 -27.89 18.03 -22.80
CA ASP A 372 -28.65 16.87 -23.26
C ASP A 372 -29.18 16.04 -22.10
N TRP A 373 -28.35 15.80 -21.07
CA TRP A 373 -28.77 15.07 -19.88
C TRP A 373 -29.92 15.77 -19.12
N LEU A 374 -29.90 17.09 -19.05
CA LEU A 374 -30.95 17.88 -18.39
C LEU A 374 -32.24 18.02 -19.19
N THR A 375 -32.19 18.13 -20.54
CA THR A 375 -33.36 18.39 -21.40
C THR A 375 -34.17 17.15 -21.76
N ARG A 376 -33.56 15.94 -21.73
CA ARG A 376 -34.27 14.67 -21.99
C ARG A 376 -35.53 14.52 -21.10
N LYS A 377 -35.48 14.96 -19.86
CA LYS A 377 -36.56 14.78 -18.88
C LYS A 377 -37.71 15.79 -18.99
N GLN A 378 -37.54 16.94 -19.63
CA GLN A 378 -38.62 17.89 -19.86
C GLN A 378 -39.61 17.44 -20.95
N ARG A 379 -39.12 16.69 -21.95
CA ARG A 379 -39.97 16.04 -22.98
C ARG A 379 -40.69 14.80 -22.46
N GLU A 380 -40.34 14.33 -21.28
CA GLU A 380 -40.89 13.11 -20.66
C GLU A 380 -42.08 13.38 -19.73
N THR A 381 -42.42 14.60 -19.37
CA THR A 381 -43.53 14.89 -18.45
C THR A 381 -44.87 14.71 -19.15
N MET A 382 -45.63 13.71 -18.74
CA MET A 382 -46.96 13.36 -19.27
C MET A 382 -47.94 14.52 -19.20
N ARG A 383 -47.81 15.43 -18.24
CA ARG A 383 -48.68 16.61 -18.05
C ARG A 383 -48.50 17.64 -19.17
N GLY A 384 -47.30 18.00 -19.53
CA GLY A 384 -47.02 18.94 -20.62
C GLY A 384 -47.53 18.44 -21.96
N ARG A 385 -47.42 17.14 -22.21
CA ARG A 385 -48.00 16.49 -23.41
C ARG A 385 -49.53 16.47 -23.43
N ALA A 386 -50.17 16.34 -22.26
CA ALA A 386 -51.62 16.31 -22.17
C ALA A 386 -52.26 17.70 -22.32
N GLU A 387 -51.63 18.73 -21.83
CA GLU A 387 -52.08 20.14 -22.01
C GLU A 387 -52.01 20.57 -23.47
N LEU A 388 -50.95 20.15 -24.19
CA LEU A 388 -50.82 20.40 -25.65
C LEU A 388 -51.88 19.63 -26.44
N LEU A 389 -52.16 18.39 -26.10
CA LEU A 389 -53.17 17.58 -26.78
C LEU A 389 -54.61 18.07 -26.56
N LEU A 390 -54.92 18.57 -25.35
CA LEU A 390 -56.23 19.14 -25.03
C LEU A 390 -56.50 20.39 -25.89
N ALA A 391 -55.57 21.27 -25.99
CA ALA A 391 -55.69 22.49 -26.79
C ALA A 391 -55.89 22.20 -28.30
N GLU A 392 -55.11 21.23 -28.82
CA GLU A 392 -55.24 20.82 -30.24
C GLU A 392 -56.59 20.16 -30.56
N ARG A 393 -57.02 19.21 -29.72
CA ARG A 393 -58.33 18.51 -29.93
C ARG A 393 -59.55 19.40 -29.75
N ALA A 394 -59.51 20.31 -28.78
CA ALA A 394 -60.59 21.26 -28.56
C ALA A 394 -60.75 22.24 -29.71
N ALA A 395 -59.67 22.71 -30.31
CA ALA A 395 -59.66 23.53 -31.49
C ALA A 395 -60.30 22.81 -32.69
N THR A 396 -59.93 21.55 -32.93
CA THR A 396 -60.46 20.73 -34.03
C THR A 396 -61.92 20.41 -33.86
N TRP A 397 -62.40 20.06 -32.66
CA TRP A 397 -63.77 19.70 -32.39
C TRP A 397 -64.70 20.90 -32.39
N SER A 398 -64.25 22.09 -31.98
CA SER A 398 -65.07 23.33 -32.01
C SER A 398 -65.36 23.81 -33.43
N THR A 399 -64.55 23.49 -34.40
CA THR A 399 -64.79 23.81 -35.82
C THR A 399 -65.76 22.86 -36.53
N ARG A 400 -65.82 21.56 -36.08
CA ARG A 400 -66.76 20.55 -36.62
C ARG A 400 -67.19 19.56 -35.54
N PRO A 401 -68.27 19.81 -34.79
CA PRO A 401 -68.73 18.91 -33.73
C PRO A 401 -69.26 17.61 -34.29
N SER A 402 -68.46 16.54 -34.30
CA SER A 402 -68.86 15.18 -34.65
C SER A 402 -68.18 14.17 -33.80
N GLN A 403 -68.75 12.96 -33.66
CA GLN A 403 -68.20 11.87 -32.85
C GLN A 403 -66.78 11.43 -33.31
N ARG A 404 -66.46 11.63 -34.59
CA ARG A 404 -65.14 11.31 -35.15
C ARG A 404 -64.01 12.27 -34.72
N HIS A 405 -64.33 13.45 -34.23
CA HIS A 405 -63.37 14.44 -33.77
C HIS A 405 -63.28 14.52 -32.27
N LEU A 406 -64.01 13.69 -31.53
CA LEU A 406 -63.83 13.51 -30.07
C LEU A 406 -62.49 12.88 -29.79
N PRO A 407 -61.80 13.23 -28.70
CA PRO A 407 -60.58 12.57 -28.29
C PRO A 407 -60.82 11.08 -28.15
N ALA A 408 -59.85 10.26 -28.57
CA ALA A 408 -59.90 8.83 -28.32
C ALA A 408 -59.98 8.59 -26.81
N TRP A 409 -60.51 7.45 -26.37
CA TRP A 409 -60.73 7.20 -24.94
C TRP A 409 -59.49 7.43 -24.08
N HIS A 410 -58.33 7.02 -24.58
CA HIS A 410 -57.03 7.19 -23.91
C HIS A 410 -56.57 8.66 -23.86
N GLU A 411 -56.89 9.42 -24.87
CA GLU A 411 -56.68 10.86 -24.90
C GLU A 411 -57.60 11.58 -23.92
N ASP A 412 -58.89 11.20 -23.86
CA ASP A 412 -59.88 11.77 -22.94
C ASP A 412 -59.51 11.54 -21.48
N VAL A 413 -59.11 10.30 -21.12
CA VAL A 413 -58.64 9.95 -19.75
C VAL A 413 -57.34 10.71 -19.42
N ARG A 414 -56.39 10.75 -20.34
CA ARG A 414 -55.11 11.43 -20.15
C ARG A 414 -55.33 12.94 -19.97
N ILE A 415 -56.16 13.55 -20.75
CA ILE A 415 -56.51 14.94 -20.61
C ILE A 415 -57.21 15.24 -19.28
N ARG A 416 -58.14 14.39 -18.84
CA ARG A 416 -58.92 14.57 -17.58
C ARG A 416 -58.03 14.45 -16.34
N LEU A 417 -57.09 13.49 -16.35
CA LEU A 417 -56.18 13.21 -15.22
C LEU A 417 -55.02 14.20 -15.11
N LEU A 418 -54.46 14.64 -16.25
CA LEU A 418 -53.23 15.40 -16.27
C LEU A 418 -53.45 16.93 -16.42
N THR A 419 -54.65 17.41 -16.72
CA THR A 419 -54.95 18.83 -16.81
C THR A 419 -55.91 19.31 -15.70
N LYS A 420 -55.62 20.46 -15.09
CA LYS A 420 -56.44 20.99 -13.97
C LYS A 420 -57.80 21.48 -14.47
N ARG A 421 -58.91 21.01 -13.83
CA ARG A 421 -60.29 21.40 -14.16
C ARG A 421 -60.51 22.92 -14.14
N SER A 422 -59.82 23.64 -13.26
CA SER A 422 -59.98 25.08 -13.06
C SER A 422 -59.43 25.94 -14.21
N VAL A 423 -58.53 25.36 -15.02
CA VAL A 423 -57.81 26.10 -16.08
C VAL A 423 -58.38 25.83 -17.48
N ARG A 424 -59.31 24.86 -17.60
CA ARG A 424 -59.91 24.48 -18.90
C ARG A 424 -60.86 25.52 -19.41
N SER A 425 -60.76 25.91 -20.69
CA SER A 425 -61.66 26.81 -21.40
C SER A 425 -63.02 26.18 -21.64
N GLU A 426 -64.05 27.00 -21.95
CA GLU A 426 -65.43 26.53 -22.21
C GLU A 426 -65.57 25.57 -23.43
N PRO A 427 -64.90 25.77 -24.55
CA PRO A 427 -64.84 24.78 -25.63
C PRO A 427 -64.28 23.43 -25.22
N GLU A 428 -63.17 23.43 -24.42
CA GLU A 428 -62.53 22.20 -23.88
C GLU A 428 -63.49 21.43 -22.98
N ARG A 429 -64.30 22.14 -22.14
CA ARG A 429 -65.25 21.51 -21.23
C ARG A 429 -66.40 20.85 -21.96
N ARG A 430 -66.88 21.46 -23.01
CA ARG A 430 -67.98 20.95 -23.86
C ARG A 430 -67.58 19.67 -24.60
N MET A 431 -66.45 19.70 -25.22
CA MET A 431 -65.90 18.52 -25.93
C MET A 431 -65.70 17.33 -24.96
N LEU A 432 -65.14 17.58 -23.76
CA LEU A 432 -64.91 16.51 -22.77
C LEU A 432 -66.17 15.91 -22.18
N ARG A 433 -67.31 16.67 -22.10
CA ARG A 433 -68.65 16.13 -21.72
C ARG A 433 -69.17 15.18 -22.78
N ALA A 434 -69.12 15.55 -24.04
CA ALA A 434 -69.54 14.68 -25.15
C ALA A 434 -68.71 13.41 -25.27
N SER A 435 -67.38 13.52 -25.08
CA SER A 435 -66.47 12.40 -25.07
C SER A 435 -66.72 11.39 -23.92
N GLY A 436 -67.03 11.90 -22.70
CA GLY A 436 -67.33 11.05 -21.56
C GLY A 436 -68.54 10.15 -21.73
N TRP A 437 -69.63 10.66 -22.32
CA TRP A 437 -70.84 9.85 -22.59
C TRP A 437 -70.58 8.75 -23.64
N PHE A 438 -69.85 9.11 -24.71
CA PHE A 438 -69.54 8.19 -25.80
C PHE A 438 -68.68 6.99 -25.33
N HIS A 439 -67.77 7.23 -24.43
CA HIS A 439 -66.88 6.16 -23.94
C HIS A 439 -67.47 5.30 -22.82
N ALA A 440 -68.39 5.86 -21.96
CA ALA A 440 -68.98 5.12 -20.86
C ALA A 440 -69.86 3.93 -21.34
N THR A 441 -70.55 4.07 -22.45
CA THR A 441 -71.34 3.00 -23.00
C THR A 441 -70.56 1.85 -23.64
N ARG A 442 -69.34 2.10 -24.10
CA ARG A 442 -68.45 1.05 -24.68
C ARG A 442 -67.65 0.32 -23.65
N TRP A 443 -67.44 0.89 -22.48
CA TRP A 443 -66.58 0.31 -21.44
C TRP A 443 -67.24 -0.78 -20.60
N GLY A 444 -68.55 -0.80 -20.46
CA GLY A 444 -69.23 -1.81 -19.66
C GLY A 444 -69.11 -3.25 -20.20
N LEU A 445 -68.99 -3.41 -21.50
CA LEU A 445 -68.75 -4.73 -22.14
C LEU A 445 -67.26 -5.11 -22.15
N GLY A 446 -66.31 -4.12 -22.14
CA GLY A 446 -64.88 -4.37 -22.15
C GLY A 446 -64.32 -4.80 -20.79
N LEU A 447 -64.97 -4.40 -19.68
CA LEU A 447 -64.47 -4.63 -18.34
C LEU A 447 -64.49 -6.11 -17.93
N CYS A 448 -65.50 -6.86 -18.33
CA CYS A 448 -65.58 -8.29 -18.04
C CYS A 448 -64.55 -9.12 -18.82
N LEU A 449 -64.25 -8.71 -20.04
CA LEU A 449 -63.23 -9.36 -20.86
C LEU A 449 -61.80 -9.00 -20.36
N ALA A 450 -61.62 -7.76 -19.91
CA ALA A 450 -60.35 -7.29 -19.37
C ALA A 450 -59.95 -7.97 -18.06
N LEU A 451 -60.95 -8.38 -17.23
CA LEU A 451 -60.69 -9.05 -15.96
C LEU A 451 -60.14 -10.49 -16.18
N VAL A 452 -60.66 -11.20 -17.19
CA VAL A 452 -60.16 -12.54 -17.55
C VAL A 452 -58.76 -12.45 -18.19
N ILE A 453 -58.56 -11.47 -19.07
CA ILE A 453 -57.28 -11.22 -19.68
C ILE A 453 -56.28 -10.72 -18.63
N GLY A 454 -56.69 -9.86 -17.70
CA GLY A 454 -55.81 -9.34 -16.62
C GLY A 454 -55.24 -10.43 -15.75
N LEU A 455 -56.07 -11.39 -15.31
CA LEU A 455 -55.58 -12.53 -14.51
C LEU A 455 -54.67 -13.49 -15.28
N SER A 456 -54.91 -13.64 -16.60
CA SER A 456 -54.02 -14.45 -17.46
C SER A 456 -52.70 -13.76 -17.77
N VAL A 457 -52.72 -12.43 -17.97
CA VAL A 457 -51.52 -11.62 -18.17
C VAL A 457 -50.70 -11.51 -16.90
N GLU A 458 -51.35 -11.36 -15.75
CA GLU A 458 -50.63 -11.30 -14.46
C GLU A 458 -49.89 -12.62 -14.17
N ARG A 459 -50.53 -13.77 -14.45
CA ARG A 459 -49.85 -15.07 -14.34
C ARG A 459 -48.76 -15.25 -15.38
N PHE A 460 -48.93 -14.76 -16.60
CA PHE A 460 -47.90 -14.80 -17.64
C PHE A 460 -46.75 -13.86 -17.31
N VAL A 461 -47.01 -12.65 -16.84
CA VAL A 461 -45.98 -11.69 -16.43
C VAL A 461 -45.25 -12.18 -15.19
N ALA A 462 -45.95 -12.81 -14.23
CA ALA A 462 -45.30 -13.43 -13.07
C ALA A 462 -44.41 -14.60 -13.46
N ALA A 463 -44.85 -15.46 -14.39
CA ALA A 463 -44.03 -16.56 -14.92
C ALA A 463 -42.83 -16.06 -15.73
N GLN A 464 -43.04 -15.01 -16.54
CA GLN A 464 -41.93 -14.36 -17.27
C GLN A 464 -40.93 -13.68 -16.34
N ARG A 465 -41.37 -13.02 -15.30
CA ARG A 465 -40.50 -12.43 -14.27
C ARG A 465 -39.70 -13.52 -13.54
N PHE A 466 -40.38 -14.58 -13.11
CA PHE A 466 -39.72 -15.72 -12.48
C PHE A 466 -38.65 -16.35 -13.37
N GLU A 467 -38.94 -16.55 -14.67
CA GLU A 467 -37.99 -17.12 -15.63
C GLU A 467 -36.82 -16.14 -15.91
N ASN A 468 -37.10 -14.83 -15.99
CA ASN A 468 -36.05 -13.82 -16.13
C ASN A 468 -35.18 -13.71 -14.86
N ASP A 469 -35.82 -13.76 -13.69
CA ASP A 469 -35.06 -13.74 -12.41
C ASP A 469 -34.22 -15.01 -12.25
N ARG A 470 -34.75 -16.17 -12.71
CA ARG A 470 -33.96 -17.42 -12.75
C ARG A 470 -32.76 -17.33 -13.67
N LYS A 471 -32.93 -16.79 -14.91
CA LYS A 471 -31.82 -16.56 -15.83
C LYS A 471 -30.84 -15.56 -15.29
N ARG A 472 -31.32 -14.49 -14.67
CA ARG A 472 -30.48 -13.49 -14.01
C ARG A 472 -29.72 -14.09 -12.81
N ALA A 473 -30.37 -14.93 -12.00
CA ALA A 473 -29.71 -15.64 -10.92
C ALA A 473 -28.60 -16.55 -11.44
N ALA A 474 -28.85 -17.31 -12.53
CA ALA A 474 -27.83 -18.16 -13.15
C ALA A 474 -26.65 -17.37 -13.67
N SER A 475 -26.89 -16.25 -14.39
CA SER A 475 -25.83 -15.36 -14.87
C SER A 475 -25.04 -14.74 -13.75
N LEU A 476 -25.68 -14.34 -12.64
CA LEU A 476 -24.99 -13.79 -11.46
C LEU A 476 -24.21 -14.88 -10.70
N VAL A 477 -24.70 -16.11 -10.65
CA VAL A 477 -23.94 -17.25 -10.12
C VAL A 477 -22.69 -17.49 -10.97
N ASP A 478 -22.78 -17.46 -12.30
CA ASP A 478 -21.63 -17.58 -13.18
C ASP A 478 -20.65 -16.39 -13.00
N ALA A 479 -21.17 -15.17 -12.75
CA ALA A 479 -20.34 -14.01 -12.40
C ALA A 479 -19.61 -14.22 -11.07
N VAL A 480 -20.23 -14.80 -10.05
CA VAL A 480 -19.56 -15.17 -8.78
C VAL A 480 -18.47 -16.19 -9.04
N LEU A 481 -18.74 -17.21 -9.87
CA LEU A 481 -17.76 -18.24 -10.21
C LEU A 481 -16.48 -17.67 -10.87
N THR A 482 -16.64 -16.70 -11.75
CA THR A 482 -15.56 -16.15 -12.60
C THR A 482 -14.97 -14.83 -12.06
N ALA A 483 -15.47 -14.32 -10.95
CA ALA A 483 -14.99 -13.11 -10.33
C ALA A 483 -13.52 -13.25 -9.90
N SER A 484 -12.77 -12.14 -9.86
CA SER A 484 -11.49 -12.12 -9.17
C SER A 484 -11.70 -12.06 -7.65
N PRO A 485 -10.72 -12.47 -6.84
CA PRO A 485 -10.81 -12.45 -5.37
C PRO A 485 -11.23 -11.10 -4.78
N ASP A 486 -10.84 -9.99 -5.42
CA ASP A 486 -11.18 -8.63 -4.98
C ASP A 486 -12.64 -8.24 -5.27
N VAL A 487 -13.26 -8.89 -6.26
CA VAL A 487 -14.60 -8.53 -6.77
C VAL A 487 -15.67 -9.54 -6.35
N VAL A 488 -15.29 -10.73 -5.91
CA VAL A 488 -16.22 -11.81 -5.60
C VAL A 488 -17.27 -11.42 -4.53
N LEU A 489 -16.86 -10.64 -3.53
CA LEU A 489 -17.77 -10.16 -2.47
C LEU A 489 -18.85 -9.23 -3.05
N PHE A 490 -18.48 -8.35 -3.97
CA PHE A 490 -19.43 -7.49 -4.68
C PHE A 490 -20.38 -8.30 -5.57
N ALA A 491 -19.86 -9.33 -6.25
CA ALA A 491 -20.70 -10.23 -7.05
C ALA A 491 -21.73 -10.99 -6.17
N ILE A 492 -21.33 -11.43 -4.97
CA ILE A 492 -22.21 -12.07 -3.99
C ILE A 492 -23.28 -11.11 -3.49
N GLU A 493 -22.93 -9.86 -3.20
CA GLU A 493 -23.89 -8.85 -2.77
C GLU A 493 -24.94 -8.57 -3.87
N ASN A 494 -24.53 -8.51 -5.14
CA ASN A 494 -25.44 -8.37 -6.27
C ASN A 494 -26.36 -9.59 -6.46
N LEU A 495 -25.94 -10.77 -6.03
CA LEU A 495 -26.72 -12.01 -6.07
C LEU A 495 -27.75 -12.09 -4.94
N ARG A 496 -27.52 -11.38 -3.82
CA ARG A 496 -28.34 -11.44 -2.59
C ARG A 496 -29.87 -11.24 -2.81
N PRO A 497 -30.34 -10.32 -3.69
CA PRO A 497 -31.78 -10.18 -3.96
C PRO A 497 -32.42 -11.41 -4.59
N LEU A 498 -31.64 -12.29 -5.22
CA LEU A 498 -32.08 -13.51 -5.91
C LEU A 498 -31.64 -14.79 -5.19
N ARG A 499 -31.28 -14.69 -3.89
CA ARG A 499 -30.67 -15.79 -3.11
C ARG A 499 -31.52 -17.09 -3.17
N GLU A 500 -32.83 -17.00 -3.12
CA GLU A 500 -33.73 -18.15 -3.16
C GLU A 500 -33.58 -18.96 -4.46
N LEU A 501 -33.39 -18.29 -5.58
CA LEU A 501 -33.16 -18.87 -6.90
C LEU A 501 -31.71 -19.30 -7.11
N ALA A 502 -30.78 -18.60 -6.48
CA ALA A 502 -29.34 -18.86 -6.56
C ALA A 502 -28.89 -20.07 -5.71
N MET A 503 -29.51 -20.28 -4.54
CA MET A 503 -29.12 -21.33 -3.61
C MET A 503 -29.05 -22.75 -4.20
N PRO A 504 -30.05 -23.24 -4.98
CA PRO A 504 -29.97 -24.54 -5.60
C PRO A 504 -28.79 -24.64 -6.61
N LEU A 505 -28.56 -23.58 -7.39
CA LEU A 505 -27.47 -23.51 -8.36
C LEU A 505 -26.09 -23.49 -7.69
N LEU A 506 -25.94 -22.73 -6.60
CA LEU A 506 -24.71 -22.69 -5.82
C LEU A 506 -24.39 -24.07 -5.23
N ARG A 507 -25.37 -24.78 -4.66
CA ARG A 507 -25.18 -26.12 -4.12
C ARG A 507 -24.74 -27.12 -5.20
N GLU A 508 -25.39 -27.09 -6.38
CA GLU A 508 -25.00 -27.90 -7.52
C GLU A 508 -23.54 -27.66 -7.93
N ARG A 509 -23.14 -26.37 -7.99
CA ARG A 509 -21.75 -25.98 -8.33
C ARG A 509 -20.73 -26.33 -7.24
N MET A 510 -21.13 -26.35 -5.98
CA MET A 510 -20.24 -26.73 -4.88
C MET A 510 -19.82 -28.20 -4.93
N VAL A 511 -20.76 -29.08 -5.29
CA VAL A 511 -20.56 -30.54 -5.40
C VAL A 511 -19.79 -30.92 -6.66
N ASP A 512 -19.82 -30.07 -7.70
CA ASP A 512 -19.17 -30.35 -8.98
C ASP A 512 -17.63 -30.27 -8.86
N ARG A 513 -17.01 -31.44 -8.66
CA ARG A 513 -15.54 -31.58 -8.55
C ARG A 513 -14.76 -31.27 -9.85
N THR A 514 -15.45 -31.15 -10.98
CA THR A 514 -14.82 -30.77 -12.26
C THR A 514 -14.47 -29.30 -12.35
N LYS A 515 -15.06 -28.46 -11.50
CA LYS A 515 -14.79 -27.02 -11.45
C LYS A 515 -13.47 -26.70 -10.77
N PRO A 516 -12.78 -25.65 -11.24
CA PRO A 516 -11.57 -25.13 -10.60
C PRO A 516 -11.79 -24.80 -9.11
N THR A 517 -10.75 -25.00 -8.31
CA THR A 517 -10.79 -24.77 -6.84
C THR A 517 -11.26 -23.36 -6.48
N ALA A 518 -10.77 -22.34 -7.18
CA ALA A 518 -11.19 -20.95 -6.98
C ALA A 518 -12.70 -20.76 -7.17
N GLN A 519 -13.27 -21.35 -8.19
CA GLN A 519 -14.73 -21.28 -8.44
C GLN A 519 -15.53 -21.93 -7.33
N ARG A 520 -15.08 -23.09 -6.84
CA ARG A 520 -15.72 -23.78 -5.72
C ARG A 520 -15.59 -22.97 -4.42
N LEU A 521 -14.49 -22.30 -4.21
CA LEU A 521 -14.29 -21.40 -3.06
C LEU A 521 -15.25 -20.20 -3.14
N HIS A 522 -15.42 -19.59 -4.31
CA HIS A 522 -16.36 -18.49 -4.48
C HIS A 522 -17.81 -18.91 -4.23
N VAL A 523 -18.18 -20.12 -4.65
CA VAL A 523 -19.48 -20.72 -4.32
C VAL A 523 -19.64 -20.93 -2.82
N ALA A 524 -18.60 -21.48 -2.17
CA ALA A 524 -18.61 -21.69 -0.72
C ALA A 524 -18.77 -20.37 0.05
N LEU A 525 -18.11 -19.30 -0.42
CA LEU A 525 -18.26 -17.95 0.13
C LEU A 525 -19.70 -17.42 -0.03
N ALA A 526 -20.32 -17.61 -1.19
CA ALA A 526 -21.70 -17.22 -1.43
C ALA A 526 -22.68 -17.99 -0.53
N LEU A 527 -22.48 -19.30 -0.38
CA LEU A 527 -23.26 -20.14 0.52
C LEU A 527 -23.09 -19.72 1.98
N ALA A 528 -21.88 -19.40 2.40
CA ALA A 528 -21.56 -18.94 3.75
C ALA A 528 -22.21 -17.57 4.06
N ASP A 529 -22.22 -16.63 3.10
CA ASP A 529 -22.91 -15.33 3.22
C ASP A 529 -24.43 -15.51 3.40
N TYR A 530 -24.99 -16.60 2.86
CA TYR A 530 -26.41 -16.98 3.01
C TYR A 530 -26.67 -17.88 4.22
N GLY A 531 -25.70 -18.05 5.11
CA GLY A 531 -25.83 -18.80 6.35
C GLY A 531 -25.66 -20.32 6.20
N GLN A 532 -25.13 -20.80 5.08
CA GLN A 532 -24.82 -22.23 4.86
C GLN A 532 -23.32 -22.44 4.74
N VAL A 533 -22.70 -22.80 5.84
CA VAL A 533 -21.27 -23.09 5.87
C VAL A 533 -21.05 -24.61 5.83
N GLU A 534 -20.50 -25.10 4.74
CA GLU A 534 -20.04 -26.48 4.59
C GLU A 534 -18.55 -26.57 4.94
N ALA A 535 -18.23 -26.58 6.23
CA ALA A 535 -16.88 -26.47 6.74
C ALA A 535 -15.94 -27.57 6.20
N ASP A 536 -16.40 -28.82 6.11
CA ASP A 536 -15.63 -29.94 5.58
C ASP A 536 -15.26 -29.72 4.09
N ALA A 537 -16.24 -29.31 3.29
CA ALA A 537 -16.03 -29.06 1.86
C ALA A 537 -15.08 -27.87 1.60
N ILE A 538 -15.18 -26.81 2.41
CA ILE A 538 -14.24 -25.66 2.32
C ILE A 538 -12.84 -26.08 2.74
N THR A 539 -12.72 -26.88 3.80
CA THR A 539 -11.43 -27.36 4.31
C THR A 539 -10.72 -28.24 3.28
N GLU A 540 -11.46 -29.04 2.50
CA GLU A 540 -10.90 -29.81 1.37
C GLU A 540 -10.32 -28.96 0.24
N LEU A 541 -10.73 -27.70 0.10
CA LEU A 541 -10.21 -26.79 -0.93
C LEU A 541 -8.87 -26.16 -0.55
N ILE A 542 -8.56 -26.04 0.74
CA ILE A 542 -7.36 -25.34 1.27
C ILE A 542 -6.05 -25.77 0.58
N PRO A 543 -5.80 -27.06 0.28
CA PRO A 543 -4.56 -27.49 -0.37
C PRO A 543 -4.31 -26.86 -1.75
N ALA A 544 -5.36 -26.60 -2.50
CA ALA A 544 -5.29 -26.20 -3.91
C ALA A 544 -5.69 -24.71 -4.15
N VAL A 545 -5.93 -23.97 -3.10
CA VAL A 545 -6.28 -22.54 -3.14
C VAL A 545 -5.03 -21.71 -3.45
N ALA A 546 -5.17 -20.70 -4.31
CA ALA A 546 -4.07 -19.80 -4.68
C ALA A 546 -3.65 -18.87 -3.51
N ASP A 547 -2.45 -18.32 -3.61
CA ASP A 547 -1.98 -17.29 -2.69
C ASP A 547 -2.89 -16.05 -2.82
N GLY A 548 -3.20 -15.40 -1.70
CA GLY A 548 -4.15 -14.28 -1.65
C GLY A 548 -5.62 -14.67 -1.40
N GLU A 549 -6.01 -15.95 -1.53
CA GLU A 549 -7.39 -16.40 -1.26
C GLU A 549 -7.62 -16.84 0.20
N CYS A 550 -6.59 -16.81 1.05
CA CYS A 550 -6.69 -17.14 2.49
C CYS A 550 -7.79 -16.32 3.17
N ARG A 551 -7.86 -15.03 2.87
CA ARG A 551 -8.88 -14.11 3.41
C ARG A 551 -10.30 -14.58 3.15
N LEU A 552 -10.55 -15.11 1.95
CA LEU A 552 -11.86 -15.62 1.58
C LEU A 552 -12.24 -16.86 2.38
N ILE A 553 -11.29 -17.77 2.59
CA ILE A 553 -11.48 -18.98 3.39
C ILE A 553 -11.77 -18.61 4.86
N VAL A 554 -10.95 -17.75 5.44
CA VAL A 554 -11.16 -17.29 6.83
C VAL A 554 -12.54 -16.67 6.98
N LYS A 555 -12.96 -15.82 6.03
CA LYS A 555 -14.28 -15.19 6.04
C LYS A 555 -15.43 -16.20 5.89
N CYS A 556 -15.28 -17.22 5.04
CA CYS A 556 -16.28 -18.28 4.92
C CYS A 556 -16.47 -19.04 6.24
N LEU A 557 -15.34 -19.47 6.82
CA LEU A 557 -15.32 -20.34 7.99
C LEU A 557 -15.67 -19.59 9.29
N ALA A 558 -15.44 -18.29 9.36
CA ALA A 558 -15.76 -17.45 10.52
C ALA A 558 -17.27 -17.42 10.83
N ASN A 559 -18.14 -17.70 9.85
CA ASN A 559 -19.58 -17.78 10.05
C ASN A 559 -20.04 -19.05 10.82
N SER A 560 -19.16 -20.07 10.97
CA SER A 560 -19.41 -21.29 11.75
C SER A 560 -18.11 -21.79 12.39
N PRO A 561 -17.56 -21.07 13.38
CA PRO A 561 -16.21 -21.30 13.87
C PRO A 561 -16.00 -22.69 14.51
N ASP A 562 -17.00 -23.21 15.22
CA ASP A 562 -16.87 -24.51 15.89
C ASP A 562 -16.85 -25.68 14.89
N ALA A 563 -17.71 -25.64 13.88
CA ALA A 563 -17.70 -26.62 12.79
C ALA A 563 -16.39 -26.52 11.98
N ALA A 564 -15.93 -25.29 11.71
CA ALA A 564 -14.70 -25.04 11.01
C ALA A 564 -13.48 -25.59 11.76
N LYS A 565 -13.35 -25.31 13.06
CA LYS A 565 -12.25 -25.84 13.90
C LYS A 565 -12.22 -27.36 13.90
N LYS A 566 -13.40 -27.99 13.97
CA LYS A 566 -13.51 -29.44 13.92
C LYS A 566 -13.07 -30.00 12.56
N ALA A 567 -13.52 -29.44 11.46
CA ALA A 567 -13.14 -29.85 10.11
C ALA A 567 -11.63 -29.67 9.85
N LEU A 568 -11.07 -28.52 10.24
CA LEU A 568 -9.65 -28.22 10.16
C LEU A 568 -8.81 -29.21 10.96
N GLU A 569 -9.22 -29.52 12.18
CA GLU A 569 -8.56 -30.49 13.03
C GLU A 569 -8.55 -31.91 12.41
N GLN A 570 -9.70 -32.35 11.92
CA GLN A 570 -9.83 -33.66 11.26
C GLN A 570 -8.92 -33.74 10.01
N ARG A 571 -8.91 -32.72 9.17
CA ARG A 571 -8.07 -32.69 7.97
C ARG A 571 -6.58 -32.59 8.33
N PHE A 572 -6.23 -31.83 9.37
CA PHE A 572 -4.85 -31.74 9.86
C PHE A 572 -4.32 -33.11 10.33
N VAL A 573 -5.11 -33.84 11.12
CA VAL A 573 -4.73 -35.15 11.63
C VAL A 573 -4.65 -36.17 10.47
N ALA A 574 -5.50 -36.08 9.48
CA ALA A 574 -5.50 -36.95 8.30
C ALA A 574 -4.36 -36.65 7.32
N SER A 575 -3.69 -35.49 7.42
CA SER A 575 -2.63 -35.08 6.50
C SER A 575 -1.30 -35.77 6.81
N ASP A 576 -0.53 -36.11 5.75
CA ASP A 576 0.82 -36.64 5.90
C ASP A 576 1.80 -35.57 6.42
N PRO A 577 2.43 -35.81 7.59
CA PRO A 577 3.38 -34.82 8.14
C PRO A 577 4.60 -34.53 7.25
N LYS A 578 5.00 -35.47 6.40
CA LYS A 578 6.17 -35.33 5.51
C LYS A 578 5.79 -34.83 4.12
N GLY A 579 4.73 -35.37 3.51
CA GLY A 579 4.33 -35.07 2.15
C GLY A 579 3.44 -33.86 2.03
N GLU A 580 2.68 -33.48 3.07
CA GLU A 580 1.70 -32.37 3.02
C GLU A 580 2.05 -31.21 3.97
N ALA A 581 3.33 -30.89 4.14
CA ALA A 581 3.77 -29.84 5.08
C ALA A 581 3.13 -28.46 4.83
N VAL A 582 3.00 -28.04 3.56
CA VAL A 582 2.33 -26.78 3.19
C VAL A 582 0.84 -26.81 3.51
N VAL A 583 0.17 -27.96 3.28
CA VAL A 583 -1.25 -28.13 3.62
C VAL A 583 -1.45 -28.00 5.13
N ARG A 584 -0.61 -28.66 5.92
CA ARG A 584 -0.63 -28.55 7.40
C ARG A 584 -0.43 -27.12 7.86
N ALA A 585 0.49 -26.38 7.25
CA ALA A 585 0.72 -24.96 7.53
C ALA A 585 -0.52 -24.12 7.22
N ARG A 586 -1.13 -24.28 6.04
CA ARG A 586 -2.35 -23.58 5.65
C ARG A 586 -3.52 -23.84 6.60
N LEU A 587 -3.74 -25.11 6.97
CA LEU A 587 -4.78 -25.50 7.93
C LEU A 587 -4.55 -24.85 9.30
N ALA A 588 -3.31 -24.84 9.79
CA ALA A 588 -2.95 -24.23 11.06
C ALA A 588 -3.10 -22.69 11.03
N ILE A 589 -2.78 -22.03 9.91
CA ILE A 589 -2.96 -20.58 9.73
C ILE A 589 -4.45 -20.23 9.78
N VAL A 590 -5.31 -20.95 9.05
CA VAL A 590 -6.76 -20.72 9.09
C VAL A 590 -7.33 -20.95 10.49
N ALA A 591 -6.92 -22.05 11.15
CA ALA A 591 -7.33 -22.35 12.52
C ALA A 591 -6.93 -21.23 13.49
N LEU A 592 -5.74 -20.65 13.31
CA LEU A 592 -5.23 -19.54 14.12
C LEU A 592 -6.09 -18.28 13.96
N TYR A 593 -6.50 -17.92 12.74
CA TYR A 593 -7.44 -16.82 12.48
C TYR A 593 -8.82 -17.07 13.14
N LEU A 594 -9.23 -18.32 13.23
CA LEU A 594 -10.48 -18.71 13.90
C LEU A 594 -10.33 -18.86 15.42
N GLY A 595 -9.16 -18.51 15.98
CA GLY A 595 -8.88 -18.55 17.42
C GLY A 595 -8.49 -19.93 17.96
N ASP A 596 -8.08 -20.88 17.09
CA ASP A 596 -7.50 -22.17 17.50
C ASP A 596 -6.00 -22.20 17.17
N SER A 597 -5.17 -22.02 18.21
CA SER A 597 -3.72 -21.96 18.08
C SER A 597 -2.99 -23.32 18.20
N ARG A 598 -3.68 -24.38 18.58
CA ARG A 598 -3.05 -25.66 18.95
C ARG A 598 -2.12 -26.19 17.87
N ARG A 599 -2.56 -26.19 16.61
CA ARG A 599 -1.78 -26.73 15.48
C ARG A 599 -0.67 -25.79 15.03
N ALA A 600 -0.89 -24.49 15.10
CA ALA A 600 0.16 -23.49 14.86
C ALA A 600 1.26 -23.59 15.92
N VAL A 601 0.89 -23.74 17.20
CA VAL A 601 1.85 -23.97 18.31
C VAL A 601 2.64 -25.27 18.11
N GLU A 602 1.97 -26.34 17.69
CA GLU A 602 2.63 -27.64 17.38
C GLU A 602 3.67 -27.46 16.26
N LEU A 603 3.31 -26.82 15.16
CA LEU A 603 4.23 -26.62 14.03
C LEU A 603 5.39 -25.68 14.36
N CYS A 604 5.16 -24.68 15.20
CA CYS A 604 6.16 -23.66 15.58
C CYS A 604 7.04 -24.10 16.77
N ALA A 605 6.73 -25.23 17.41
CA ALA A 605 7.49 -25.73 18.55
C ALA A 605 8.93 -26.07 18.17
N LEU A 606 9.83 -25.98 19.15
CA LEU A 606 11.20 -26.43 19.00
C LEU A 606 11.22 -27.94 18.73
N ALA A 607 11.86 -28.36 17.65
CA ALA A 607 11.93 -29.75 17.22
C ALA A 607 13.27 -30.08 16.58
N ALA A 608 13.67 -31.35 16.65
CA ALA A 608 14.89 -31.87 16.01
C ALA A 608 14.92 -31.61 14.49
N ASN A 609 13.76 -31.67 13.85
CA ASN A 609 13.58 -31.24 12.46
C ASN A 609 12.76 -29.94 12.40
N PRO A 610 13.34 -28.80 11.99
CA PRO A 610 12.68 -27.50 11.97
C PRO A 610 11.82 -27.27 10.71
N THR A 611 11.76 -28.21 9.76
CA THR A 611 11.05 -28.08 8.49
C THR A 611 9.58 -27.68 8.66
N PRO A 612 8.79 -28.25 9.59
CA PRO A 612 7.39 -27.84 9.77
C PRO A 612 7.25 -26.37 10.17
N LYS A 613 8.10 -25.89 11.07
CA LYS A 613 8.16 -24.48 11.49
C LYS A 613 8.51 -23.57 10.31
N ARG A 614 9.57 -23.90 9.58
CA ARG A 614 10.00 -23.15 8.40
C ARG A 614 8.91 -23.08 7.34
N VAL A 615 8.26 -24.22 7.04
CA VAL A 615 7.17 -24.24 6.05
C VAL A 615 5.97 -23.41 6.51
N PHE A 616 5.68 -23.41 7.81
CA PHE A 616 4.65 -22.54 8.37
C PHE A 616 4.98 -21.05 8.12
N GLU A 617 6.20 -20.63 8.42
CA GLU A 617 6.67 -19.24 8.21
C GLU A 617 6.64 -18.81 6.74
N GLU A 618 7.11 -19.68 5.83
CA GLU A 618 7.11 -19.44 4.38
C GLU A 618 5.67 -19.41 3.83
N THR A 619 4.82 -20.30 4.31
CA THR A 619 3.42 -20.32 3.92
C THR A 619 2.70 -19.07 4.39
N LEU A 620 2.91 -18.64 5.64
CA LEU A 620 2.30 -17.42 6.18
C LEU A 620 2.69 -16.16 5.40
N ALA A 621 3.93 -16.06 4.94
CA ALA A 621 4.41 -14.93 4.18
C ALA A 621 3.64 -14.69 2.87
N ALA A 622 3.24 -15.76 2.19
CA ALA A 622 2.53 -15.72 0.92
C ALA A 622 1.01 -15.92 1.09
N TRP A 623 0.59 -16.67 2.10
CA TRP A 623 -0.79 -17.13 2.28
C TRP A 623 -1.33 -16.71 3.66
N HIS A 624 -1.86 -15.50 3.73
CA HIS A 624 -2.43 -14.89 4.93
C HIS A 624 -3.72 -14.11 4.61
N ALA A 625 -4.50 -13.83 5.64
CA ALA A 625 -5.62 -12.88 5.58
C ALA A 625 -5.16 -11.50 6.11
N GLU A 626 -5.84 -10.93 7.10
CA GLU A 626 -5.45 -9.64 7.70
C GLU A 626 -4.29 -9.84 8.70
N LEU A 627 -3.09 -9.38 8.36
CA LEU A 627 -1.91 -9.52 9.23
C LEU A 627 -2.08 -8.82 10.57
N GLY A 628 -2.77 -7.67 10.59
CA GLY A 628 -3.05 -6.93 11.81
C GLY A 628 -3.91 -7.71 12.81
N GLU A 629 -4.93 -8.44 12.33
CA GLU A 629 -5.75 -9.33 13.18
C GLU A 629 -4.94 -10.52 13.69
N LEU A 630 -4.15 -11.12 12.81
CA LEU A 630 -3.31 -12.26 13.14
C LEU A 630 -2.32 -11.95 14.26
N ILE A 631 -1.55 -10.87 14.09
CA ILE A 631 -0.51 -10.51 15.07
C ILE A 631 -1.09 -10.17 16.44
N GLN A 632 -2.27 -9.51 16.47
CA GLN A 632 -2.98 -9.23 17.72
C GLN A 632 -3.54 -10.50 18.37
N ALA A 633 -4.01 -11.46 17.60
CA ALA A 633 -4.46 -12.75 18.10
C ALA A 633 -3.29 -13.51 18.73
N VAL A 634 -2.16 -13.57 18.04
CA VAL A 634 -0.93 -14.24 18.51
C VAL A 634 -0.33 -13.53 19.74
N ASP A 635 -0.42 -12.22 19.80
CA ASP A 635 0.02 -11.45 20.98
C ASP A 635 -0.77 -11.83 22.23
N ARG A 636 -2.07 -11.98 22.11
CA ARG A 636 -2.94 -12.42 23.23
C ARG A 636 -2.66 -13.86 23.66
N ILE A 637 -2.28 -14.75 22.74
CA ILE A 637 -1.91 -16.13 23.05
C ILE A 637 -0.63 -16.18 23.88
N GLY A 638 0.34 -15.34 23.59
CA GLY A 638 1.52 -15.15 24.43
C GLY A 638 2.58 -16.24 24.34
N ILE A 639 2.53 -17.17 23.38
CA ILE A 639 3.49 -18.29 23.23
C ILE A 639 4.66 -17.82 22.36
N GLY A 640 5.88 -17.81 22.95
CA GLY A 640 7.10 -17.30 22.30
C GLY A 640 7.41 -17.93 20.93
N PRO A 641 7.52 -19.26 20.80
CA PRO A 641 7.79 -19.87 19.50
C PRO A 641 6.77 -19.53 18.40
N LEU A 642 5.50 -19.38 18.76
CA LEU A 642 4.46 -18.95 17.81
C LEU A 642 4.64 -17.46 17.43
N ARG A 643 4.91 -16.59 18.41
CA ARG A 643 5.19 -15.17 18.15
C ARG A 643 6.40 -15.02 17.23
N ALA A 644 7.48 -15.73 17.50
CA ALA A 644 8.69 -15.70 16.68
C ALA A 644 8.40 -16.15 15.24
N SER A 645 7.70 -17.27 15.05
CA SER A 645 7.36 -17.77 13.71
C SER A 645 6.44 -16.82 12.94
N VAL A 646 5.45 -16.22 13.61
CA VAL A 646 4.56 -15.25 12.99
C VAL A 646 5.32 -13.96 12.64
N ALA A 647 6.23 -13.48 13.49
CA ALA A 647 7.07 -12.33 13.17
C ALA A 647 7.95 -12.60 11.93
N LEU A 648 8.55 -13.78 11.83
CA LEU A 648 9.36 -14.16 10.65
C LEU A 648 8.51 -14.32 9.38
N GLY A 649 7.30 -14.82 9.48
CA GLY A 649 6.35 -14.89 8.37
C GLY A 649 5.94 -13.49 7.90
N ILE A 650 5.60 -12.60 8.82
CA ILE A 650 5.24 -11.19 8.55
C ILE A 650 6.42 -10.43 7.93
N GLY A 651 7.63 -10.59 8.48
CA GLY A 651 8.81 -9.92 7.93
C GLY A 651 9.15 -10.34 6.49
N ARG A 652 8.73 -11.54 6.06
CA ARG A 652 8.84 -12.01 4.67
C ARG A 652 7.71 -11.52 3.77
N ALA A 653 6.56 -11.17 4.35
CA ALA A 653 5.43 -10.61 3.62
C ALA A 653 5.72 -9.15 3.20
N SER A 654 5.16 -8.74 2.07
CA SER A 654 5.29 -7.35 1.62
C SER A 654 4.46 -6.41 2.51
N SER A 655 5.08 -5.34 2.98
CA SER A 655 4.34 -4.23 3.60
C SER A 655 3.62 -3.33 2.58
N GLN A 656 3.98 -3.45 1.29
CA GLN A 656 3.37 -2.66 0.22
C GLN A 656 1.95 -3.19 -0.07
N GLY A 657 0.98 -2.29 -0.08
CA GLY A 657 -0.42 -2.63 -0.34
C GLY A 657 -1.26 -2.90 0.91
N LEU A 658 -0.66 -2.98 2.10
CA LEU A 658 -1.42 -3.02 3.36
C LEU A 658 -2.05 -1.65 3.65
N ALA A 659 -3.26 -1.67 4.21
CA ALA A 659 -3.90 -0.46 4.69
C ALA A 659 -3.08 0.17 5.83
N GLU A 660 -2.98 1.49 5.87
CA GLU A 660 -2.17 2.19 6.88
C GLU A 660 -2.50 1.80 8.35
N PRO A 661 -3.77 1.61 8.75
CA PRO A 661 -4.09 1.15 10.11
C PRO A 661 -3.58 -0.26 10.40
N GLU A 662 -3.63 -1.15 9.42
CA GLU A 662 -3.13 -2.53 9.53
C GLU A 662 -1.61 -2.56 9.65
N GLN A 663 -0.91 -1.84 8.77
CA GLN A 663 0.54 -1.71 8.82
C GLN A 663 1.00 -1.16 10.18
N ARG A 664 0.31 -0.13 10.70
CA ARG A 664 0.59 0.45 12.02
C ARG A 664 0.40 -0.57 13.13
N ALA A 665 -0.71 -1.31 13.13
CA ALA A 665 -0.98 -2.33 14.16
C ALA A 665 0.09 -3.42 14.19
N VAL A 666 0.57 -3.84 13.02
CA VAL A 666 1.67 -4.82 12.89
C VAL A 666 2.97 -4.23 13.43
N VAL A 667 3.36 -3.04 12.99
CA VAL A 667 4.61 -2.39 13.43
C VAL A 667 4.61 -2.12 14.92
N ASP A 668 3.51 -1.63 15.48
CA ASP A 668 3.41 -1.37 16.92
C ASP A 668 3.55 -2.65 17.75
N THR A 669 2.96 -3.75 17.28
CA THR A 669 3.06 -5.04 17.97
C THR A 669 4.46 -5.64 17.86
N LEU A 670 5.06 -5.63 16.66
CA LEU A 670 6.45 -6.07 16.47
C LEU A 670 7.43 -5.22 17.30
N THR A 671 7.21 -3.90 17.36
CA THR A 671 8.01 -2.98 18.19
C THR A 671 7.92 -3.33 19.67
N ARG A 672 6.73 -3.66 20.16
CA ARG A 672 6.53 -4.12 21.54
C ARG A 672 7.17 -5.49 21.77
N TRP A 673 7.04 -6.42 20.84
CA TRP A 673 7.72 -7.72 20.93
C TRP A 673 9.24 -7.58 20.94
N PHE A 674 9.80 -6.71 20.13
CA PHE A 674 11.21 -6.38 20.14
C PHE A 674 11.65 -5.83 21.50
N LYS A 675 10.88 -4.89 22.08
CA LYS A 675 11.26 -4.22 23.35
C LYS A 675 11.00 -5.05 24.58
N ASP A 676 9.89 -5.79 24.62
CA ASP A 676 9.31 -6.29 25.86
C ASP A 676 9.11 -7.80 25.91
N SER A 677 9.43 -8.53 24.81
CA SER A 677 9.29 -9.98 24.81
C SER A 677 10.17 -10.65 25.86
N PRO A 678 9.64 -11.60 26.62
CA PRO A 678 10.45 -12.32 27.60
C PRO A 678 11.46 -13.26 26.93
N ASP A 679 11.11 -13.88 25.82
CA ASP A 679 11.92 -14.88 25.14
C ASP A 679 12.81 -14.29 24.03
N THR A 680 13.98 -14.90 23.84
CA THR A 680 15.00 -14.49 22.87
C THR A 680 14.54 -14.66 21.43
N GLY A 681 13.81 -15.73 21.13
CA GLY A 681 13.35 -16.03 19.77
C GLY A 681 12.39 -14.99 19.23
N THR A 682 11.42 -14.55 20.05
CA THR A 682 10.48 -13.47 19.67
C THR A 682 11.19 -12.14 19.51
N HIS A 683 12.13 -11.81 20.41
CA HIS A 683 12.94 -10.60 20.30
C HIS A 683 13.72 -10.55 18.98
N GLY A 684 14.48 -11.60 18.65
CA GLY A 684 15.27 -11.67 17.42
C GLY A 684 14.41 -11.72 16.16
N ALA A 685 13.28 -12.43 16.19
CA ALA A 685 12.35 -12.46 15.06
C ALA A 685 11.70 -11.10 14.79
N ALA A 686 11.32 -10.37 15.84
CA ALA A 686 10.77 -9.02 15.74
C ALA A 686 11.82 -8.01 15.25
N ASP A 687 13.07 -8.09 15.74
CA ASP A 687 14.22 -7.32 15.22
C ASP A 687 14.32 -7.49 13.69
N TRP A 688 14.38 -8.73 13.24
CA TRP A 688 14.51 -9.02 11.82
C TRP A 688 13.31 -8.51 11.02
N ALA A 689 12.08 -8.76 11.47
CA ALA A 689 10.86 -8.37 10.76
C ALA A 689 10.74 -6.85 10.62
N LEU A 690 11.03 -6.08 11.67
CA LEU A 690 11.03 -4.61 11.62
C LEU A 690 12.03 -4.08 10.60
N ARG A 691 13.25 -4.63 10.57
CA ARG A 691 14.27 -4.25 9.59
C ARG A 691 13.88 -4.60 8.15
N GLN A 692 13.19 -5.75 7.90
CA GLN A 692 12.68 -6.07 6.57
C GLN A 692 11.64 -5.04 6.09
N TRP A 693 10.84 -4.51 7.00
CA TRP A 693 9.86 -3.46 6.70
C TRP A 693 10.45 -2.04 6.74
N SER A 694 11.80 -1.92 6.85
CA SER A 694 12.52 -0.64 6.90
C SER A 694 12.05 0.25 8.06
N VAL A 695 11.65 -0.36 9.18
CA VAL A 695 11.29 0.35 10.41
C VAL A 695 12.54 0.52 11.24
N GLU A 696 12.79 1.74 11.69
CA GLU A 696 13.90 2.02 12.61
C GLU A 696 13.62 1.34 13.97
N LEU A 697 14.60 0.58 14.44
CA LEU A 697 14.48 -0.14 15.70
C LEU A 697 14.45 0.85 16.89
N PRO A 698 13.51 0.72 17.81
CA PRO A 698 13.50 1.55 18.99
C PRO A 698 14.71 1.25 19.88
N LYS A 699 15.30 2.29 20.44
CA LYS A 699 16.43 2.13 21.37
C LYS A 699 15.96 1.40 22.64
N VAL A 700 16.69 0.33 22.97
CA VAL A 700 16.56 -0.36 24.25
C VAL A 700 17.71 0.08 25.14
N GLU A 701 17.43 0.44 26.37
CA GLU A 701 18.46 0.89 27.31
C GLU A 701 19.40 -0.27 27.68
N ALA A 702 20.69 0.03 27.73
CA ALA A 702 21.69 -0.93 28.15
C ALA A 702 21.51 -1.28 29.64
N SER A 703 21.67 -2.54 29.97
CA SER A 703 21.65 -3.03 31.36
C SER A 703 22.77 -4.02 31.59
N GLU A 704 23.21 -4.13 32.82
CA GLU A 704 24.29 -5.07 33.20
C GLU A 704 23.78 -6.51 33.30
N THR A 705 22.52 -6.70 33.57
CA THR A 705 21.83 -7.97 33.72
C THR A 705 20.45 -7.91 33.08
N PRO A 706 19.89 -9.02 32.59
CA PRO A 706 18.53 -9.00 32.10
C PRO A 706 17.55 -8.63 33.22
N PRO A 707 16.51 -7.87 32.90
CA PRO A 707 15.34 -7.72 33.76
C PRO A 707 14.79 -9.13 34.14
N LYS A 708 14.22 -9.26 35.34
CA LYS A 708 13.75 -10.56 35.87
C LYS A 708 12.81 -11.36 34.95
N GLU A 709 12.16 -10.65 34.00
CA GLU A 709 11.15 -11.22 33.13
C GLU A 709 11.65 -11.42 31.68
N ARG A 710 12.96 -11.24 31.41
CA ARG A 710 13.53 -11.37 30.08
C ARG A 710 14.74 -12.30 30.07
N ASP A 711 14.81 -13.13 29.03
CA ASP A 711 15.98 -13.97 28.76
C ASP A 711 17.00 -13.28 27.85
N TRP A 712 16.98 -11.95 27.80
CA TRP A 712 17.92 -11.13 27.03
C TRP A 712 18.09 -9.73 27.64
N TYR A 713 19.18 -9.09 27.32
CA TYR A 713 19.49 -7.71 27.70
C TYR A 713 20.36 -7.05 26.64
N VAL A 714 20.43 -5.73 26.65
CA VAL A 714 21.31 -4.95 25.78
C VAL A 714 22.52 -4.49 26.59
N ASN A 715 23.74 -4.80 26.13
CA ASN A 715 24.97 -4.46 26.80
C ASN A 715 25.41 -2.98 26.56
N SER A 716 26.54 -2.58 27.12
CA SER A 716 27.06 -1.21 27.01
C SER A 716 27.46 -0.76 25.60
N LEU A 717 27.54 -1.67 24.65
CA LEU A 717 27.77 -1.38 23.21
C LEU A 717 26.45 -1.24 22.43
N GLY A 718 25.31 -1.47 23.07
CA GLY A 718 24.01 -1.54 22.38
C GLY A 718 23.75 -2.91 21.73
N ARG A 719 24.55 -3.94 22.07
CA ARG A 719 24.43 -5.29 21.55
C ARG A 719 23.47 -6.10 22.42
N THR A 720 22.54 -6.81 21.79
CA THR A 720 21.67 -7.78 22.49
C THR A 720 22.47 -9.02 22.90
N MET A 721 22.35 -9.39 24.17
CA MET A 721 22.89 -10.60 24.75
C MET A 721 21.72 -11.55 25.08
N LEU A 722 21.73 -12.71 24.47
CA LEU A 722 20.66 -13.71 24.57
C LEU A 722 21.04 -14.77 25.58
N LYS A 723 20.14 -15.08 26.52
CA LYS A 723 20.28 -16.17 27.48
C LYS A 723 19.99 -17.51 26.80
N ILE A 724 20.96 -18.38 26.78
CA ILE A 724 20.85 -19.75 26.28
C ILE A 724 20.64 -20.70 27.45
N PRO A 725 19.55 -21.46 27.47
CA PRO A 725 19.27 -22.37 28.59
C PRO A 725 20.23 -23.56 28.60
N PRO A 726 20.46 -24.20 29.77
CA PRO A 726 21.16 -25.46 29.83
C PRO A 726 20.41 -26.55 29.05
N GLY A 727 21.13 -27.55 28.57
CA GLY A 727 20.50 -28.64 27.84
C GLY A 727 21.46 -29.68 27.33
N LYS A 728 20.89 -30.71 26.71
CA LYS A 728 21.62 -31.80 26.09
C LYS A 728 21.47 -31.73 24.57
N PHE A 729 22.54 -32.04 23.86
CA PHE A 729 22.48 -32.13 22.41
C PHE A 729 23.56 -33.10 21.90
N ARG A 730 23.39 -33.50 20.65
CA ARG A 730 24.39 -34.29 19.95
C ARG A 730 25.28 -33.36 19.13
N MET A 731 26.53 -33.19 19.53
CA MET A 731 27.53 -32.38 18.89
C MET A 731 28.20 -33.10 17.74
N GLY A 732 28.38 -32.47 16.60
CA GLY A 732 28.98 -33.06 15.40
C GLY A 732 27.95 -33.71 14.48
N GLU A 733 28.45 -34.57 13.58
CA GLU A 733 27.63 -35.30 12.60
C GLU A 733 28.09 -36.73 12.37
N GLY A 734 27.18 -37.59 11.93
CA GLY A 734 27.44 -38.97 11.61
C GLY A 734 27.94 -39.79 12.83
N ASP A 735 28.89 -40.70 12.56
CA ASP A 735 29.46 -41.61 13.58
C ASP A 735 30.41 -40.88 14.55
N ASN A 736 30.89 -39.67 14.20
CA ASN A 736 31.77 -38.88 15.05
C ASN A 736 30.98 -37.95 16.00
N ALA A 737 29.68 -37.99 15.97
CA ALA A 737 28.87 -37.14 16.84
C ALA A 737 28.91 -37.68 18.30
N VAL A 738 29.05 -36.76 19.25
CA VAL A 738 29.14 -37.05 20.69
C VAL A 738 28.01 -36.40 21.46
N ASP A 739 27.63 -37.02 22.56
CA ASP A 739 26.63 -36.46 23.47
C ASP A 739 27.29 -35.39 24.37
N VAL A 740 26.67 -34.24 24.41
CA VAL A 740 27.10 -33.09 25.22
C VAL A 740 25.96 -32.63 26.12
N GLU A 741 26.29 -32.32 27.37
CA GLU A 741 25.39 -31.70 28.34
C GLU A 741 25.97 -30.38 28.82
N LEU A 742 25.28 -29.28 28.49
CA LEU A 742 25.56 -27.95 29.05
C LEU A 742 24.70 -27.79 30.31
N THR A 743 25.32 -27.68 31.48
CA THR A 743 24.60 -27.68 32.78
C THR A 743 24.28 -26.27 33.29
N ARG A 744 24.88 -25.24 32.70
CA ARG A 744 24.69 -23.83 33.08
C ARG A 744 24.16 -23.03 31.93
N ALA A 745 23.28 -22.10 32.21
CA ALA A 745 22.91 -21.09 31.20
C ALA A 745 24.09 -20.14 30.98
N PHE A 746 24.11 -19.56 29.79
CA PHE A 746 25.09 -18.54 29.41
C PHE A 746 24.43 -17.51 28.50
N TYR A 747 25.07 -16.33 28.40
CA TYR A 747 24.66 -15.30 27.45
C TYR A 747 25.59 -15.30 26.27
N ILE A 748 25.04 -15.08 25.08
CA ILE A 748 25.81 -14.95 23.83
C ILE A 748 25.24 -13.78 23.03
N ALA A 749 26.13 -13.06 22.33
CA ALA A 749 25.71 -11.99 21.45
C ALA A 749 24.80 -12.51 20.31
N ASP A 750 23.75 -11.82 20.02
CA ASP A 750 22.77 -12.19 19.00
C ASP A 750 23.36 -12.30 17.58
N ARG A 751 24.48 -11.62 17.31
CA ARG A 751 25.22 -11.60 16.04
C ARG A 751 26.72 -11.36 16.30
N GLU A 752 27.54 -11.46 15.25
CA GLU A 752 28.96 -11.19 15.33
C GLU A 752 29.25 -9.77 15.80
N VAL A 753 30.41 -9.54 16.37
CA VAL A 753 30.90 -8.18 16.65
C VAL A 753 31.07 -7.43 15.34
N SER A 754 30.53 -6.24 15.26
CA SER A 754 30.64 -5.40 14.07
C SER A 754 31.94 -4.62 14.05
N VAL A 755 32.35 -4.18 12.85
CA VAL A 755 33.47 -3.24 12.66
C VAL A 755 33.31 -2.02 13.56
N GLY A 756 32.10 -1.45 13.65
CA GLY A 756 31.84 -0.26 14.48
C GLY A 756 32.01 -0.52 15.97
N GLU A 757 31.65 -1.69 16.46
CA GLU A 757 31.85 -2.06 17.88
C GLU A 757 33.32 -2.32 18.18
N PHE A 758 34.01 -3.02 17.28
CA PHE A 758 35.42 -3.26 17.44
C PHE A 758 36.25 -1.97 17.37
N GLN A 759 35.87 -1.03 16.51
CA GLN A 759 36.45 0.29 16.43
C GLN A 759 36.34 1.06 17.75
N GLN A 760 35.18 0.96 18.45
CA GLN A 760 35.06 1.54 19.78
C GLN A 760 36.04 0.97 20.79
N PHE A 761 36.43 -0.30 20.69
CA PHE A 761 37.46 -0.90 21.49
C PHE A 761 38.86 -0.31 21.15
N VAL A 762 39.17 -0.22 19.88
CA VAL A 762 40.47 0.31 19.41
C VAL A 762 40.62 1.77 19.82
N ASP A 763 39.59 2.56 19.71
CA ASP A 763 39.60 4.01 19.96
C ASP A 763 39.42 4.36 21.44
N ASP A 764 39.05 3.42 22.31
CA ASP A 764 38.79 3.71 23.73
C ASP A 764 40.08 4.17 24.42
N PRO A 765 40.19 5.43 24.90
CA PRO A 765 41.33 5.97 25.58
C PRO A 765 41.59 5.31 26.94
N HIS A 766 40.57 4.65 27.50
CA HIS A 766 40.68 3.94 28.78
C HIS A 766 41.05 2.46 28.64
N ALA A 767 41.13 1.95 27.41
CA ALA A 767 41.63 0.60 27.19
C ALA A 767 43.14 0.53 27.49
N LEU A 768 43.54 -0.54 28.16
CA LEU A 768 44.96 -0.75 28.46
C LEU A 768 45.74 -0.86 27.16
N VAL A 769 46.82 -0.07 27.02
CA VAL A 769 47.65 -0.04 25.80
C VAL A 769 48.20 -1.42 25.46
N THR A 770 48.55 -2.21 26.47
CA THR A 770 49.02 -3.60 26.31
C THR A 770 47.94 -4.61 25.91
N GLU A 771 46.69 -4.17 25.87
CA GLU A 771 45.54 -5.01 25.53
C GLU A 771 44.76 -4.46 24.31
N LYS A 772 45.39 -3.57 23.54
CA LYS A 772 44.87 -3.19 22.21
C LYS A 772 45.38 -4.13 21.14
N PRO A 773 44.61 -4.39 20.08
CA PRO A 773 45.04 -5.25 18.98
C PRO A 773 46.21 -4.61 18.27
N GLU A 774 47.31 -5.38 18.09
CA GLU A 774 48.44 -4.96 17.30
C GLU A 774 48.13 -5.06 15.82
N ASN A 775 48.34 -3.98 15.07
CA ASN A 775 48.27 -3.97 13.59
C ASN A 775 46.90 -4.35 13.02
N TRP A 776 45.80 -4.16 13.76
CA TRP A 776 44.47 -4.32 13.15
C TRP A 776 44.26 -3.22 12.10
N ILE A 777 44.15 -3.63 10.85
CA ILE A 777 43.85 -2.73 9.71
C ILE A 777 42.35 -2.60 9.68
N GLY A 778 41.82 -1.56 10.28
CA GLY A 778 40.38 -1.30 10.52
C GLY A 778 39.46 -1.66 9.35
N GLY A 779 38.20 -1.88 9.68
CA GLY A 779 37.15 -2.18 8.71
C GLY A 779 36.97 -1.07 7.67
N GLY A 780 36.24 -1.38 6.62
CA GLY A 780 35.98 -0.49 5.49
C GLY A 780 36.65 -0.92 4.20
N ASP A 781 37.22 -2.11 4.17
CA ASP A 781 37.73 -2.73 2.94
C ASP A 781 36.56 -3.32 2.10
N SER A 782 36.90 -3.90 0.94
CA SER A 782 35.90 -4.48 0.02
C SER A 782 35.14 -5.66 0.62
N ALA A 783 35.63 -6.31 1.67
CA ALA A 783 35.03 -7.46 2.32
C ALA A 783 34.03 -7.06 3.42
N GLY A 784 34.21 -5.89 4.05
CA GLY A 784 33.31 -5.35 5.08
C GLY A 784 33.23 -3.83 5.04
N PRO A 785 32.53 -3.24 4.06
CA PRO A 785 32.67 -1.83 3.71
C PRO A 785 32.08 -0.83 4.71
N THR A 786 31.30 -1.27 5.70
CA THR A 786 30.63 -0.36 6.65
C THR A 786 30.80 -0.81 8.09
N ALA A 787 30.56 0.10 9.04
CA ALA A 787 30.58 -0.14 10.46
C ALA A 787 29.59 -1.23 10.93
N ALA A 788 28.54 -1.51 10.15
CA ALA A 788 27.54 -2.54 10.45
C ALA A 788 27.95 -3.97 10.02
N HIS A 789 29.02 -4.11 9.22
CA HIS A 789 29.53 -5.42 8.82
C HIS A 789 30.29 -6.10 9.98
N PRO A 790 30.39 -7.44 9.97
CA PRO A 790 31.16 -8.15 11.00
C PRO A 790 32.62 -7.72 10.95
N VAL A 791 33.22 -7.59 12.11
CA VAL A 791 34.66 -7.41 12.20
C VAL A 791 35.35 -8.64 11.62
N HIS A 792 36.37 -8.41 10.81
CA HIS A 792 37.16 -9.48 10.21
C HIS A 792 38.67 -9.12 10.29
N ARG A 793 39.52 -10.05 9.91
CA ARG A 793 40.97 -9.92 10.10
C ARG A 793 41.34 -9.70 11.57
N VAL A 794 40.60 -10.32 12.45
CA VAL A 794 40.91 -10.35 13.89
C VAL A 794 41.41 -11.72 14.28
N SER A 795 42.45 -11.75 15.08
CA SER A 795 43.00 -12.98 15.65
C SER A 795 42.15 -13.44 16.83
N TRP A 796 42.34 -14.66 17.27
CA TRP A 796 41.79 -15.16 18.52
C TRP A 796 42.22 -14.29 19.71
N VAL A 797 43.46 -13.80 19.69
CA VAL A 797 43.99 -12.89 20.73
C VAL A 797 43.22 -11.58 20.70
N ASP A 798 43.00 -10.99 19.52
CA ASP A 798 42.23 -9.72 19.41
C ASP A 798 40.81 -9.89 19.99
N ALA A 799 40.17 -11.03 19.73
CA ALA A 799 38.85 -11.35 20.25
C ALA A 799 38.87 -11.50 21.79
N VAL A 800 39.88 -12.14 22.34
CA VAL A 800 40.11 -12.25 23.82
C VAL A 800 40.31 -10.86 24.44
N LEU A 801 41.12 -10.00 23.80
CA LEU A 801 41.36 -8.62 24.26
C LEU A 801 40.08 -7.79 24.25
N PHE A 802 39.27 -7.92 23.20
CA PHE A 802 37.96 -7.29 23.13
C PHE A 802 37.02 -7.77 24.27
N CYS A 803 36.94 -9.07 24.51
CA CYS A 803 36.15 -9.64 25.59
C CYS A 803 36.58 -9.09 26.98
N ASN A 804 37.88 -9.01 27.20
CA ASN A 804 38.43 -8.46 28.46
C ASN A 804 38.14 -6.96 28.56
N TRP A 805 38.30 -6.19 27.48
CA TRP A 805 37.96 -4.78 27.45
C TRP A 805 36.47 -4.56 27.76
N LEU A 806 35.59 -5.31 27.11
CA LEU A 806 34.14 -5.18 27.33
C LEU A 806 33.77 -5.56 28.78
N SER A 807 34.44 -6.58 29.35
CA SER A 807 34.26 -6.94 30.75
C SER A 807 34.62 -5.78 31.68
N ARG A 808 35.77 -5.13 31.45
CA ARG A 808 36.18 -3.97 32.29
C ARG A 808 35.25 -2.79 32.11
N ARG A 809 34.84 -2.49 30.87
CA ARG A 809 33.91 -1.41 30.55
C ARG A 809 32.62 -1.57 31.34
N GLU A 810 32.16 -2.80 31.53
CA GLU A 810 30.98 -3.15 32.32
C GLU A 810 31.28 -3.50 33.79
N LYS A 811 32.50 -3.21 34.26
CA LYS A 811 32.94 -3.47 35.65
C LYS A 811 32.82 -4.94 36.05
N ARG A 812 33.02 -5.84 35.10
CA ARG A 812 33.02 -7.30 35.32
C ARG A 812 34.43 -7.84 35.47
N ALA A 813 34.55 -8.99 36.13
CA ALA A 813 35.80 -9.74 36.20
C ALA A 813 36.22 -10.22 34.79
N VAL A 814 37.44 -9.95 34.38
CA VAL A 814 37.95 -10.39 33.08
C VAL A 814 38.06 -11.93 33.05
N CYS A 815 37.66 -12.54 31.96
CA CYS A 815 37.69 -13.98 31.75
C CYS A 815 39.02 -14.51 31.26
N TYR A 816 39.93 -13.66 30.76
CA TYR A 816 41.22 -14.10 30.26
C TYR A 816 42.36 -13.40 30.99
N LYS A 817 43.34 -14.20 31.41
CA LYS A 817 44.57 -13.72 31.99
C LYS A 817 45.76 -14.42 31.34
N ARG A 818 46.90 -13.74 31.28
CA ARG A 818 48.16 -14.40 30.86
C ARG A 818 48.70 -15.19 32.03
N ASP A 819 49.16 -16.40 31.75
CA ASP A 819 49.90 -17.22 32.70
C ASP A 819 51.38 -16.77 32.77
N GLU A 820 52.18 -17.49 33.59
CA GLU A 820 53.62 -17.18 33.75
C GLU A 820 54.41 -17.33 32.46
N ARG A 821 53.94 -18.05 31.47
CA ARG A 821 54.51 -18.22 30.14
C ARG A 821 54.03 -17.20 29.13
N GLY A 822 53.13 -16.29 29.54
CA GLY A 822 52.56 -15.28 28.67
C GLY A 822 51.36 -15.78 27.86
N GLU A 823 50.89 -17.01 28.05
CA GLU A 823 49.79 -17.58 27.33
C GLU A 823 48.43 -17.18 27.94
N TRP A 824 47.43 -17.00 27.09
CA TRP A 824 46.09 -16.67 27.52
C TRP A 824 45.34 -17.86 28.11
N LYS A 825 44.91 -17.77 29.34
CA LYS A 825 44.16 -18.78 30.09
C LYS A 825 42.79 -18.24 30.47
N LEU A 826 41.76 -19.10 30.36
CA LEU A 826 40.42 -18.82 30.84
C LEU A 826 40.39 -18.90 32.38
N VAL A 827 39.83 -17.87 32.99
CA VAL A 827 39.52 -17.86 34.43
C VAL A 827 38.09 -18.42 34.59
N SER A 828 37.97 -19.69 34.94
CA SER A 828 36.69 -20.45 34.89
C SER A 828 35.58 -19.84 35.75
N GLU A 829 35.90 -19.15 36.83
CA GLU A 829 34.91 -18.53 37.73
C GLU A 829 34.57 -17.08 37.40
N ALA A 830 35.20 -16.51 36.37
CA ALA A 830 34.95 -15.13 35.97
C ALA A 830 33.62 -14.97 35.23
N GLN A 831 32.87 -13.96 35.59
CA GLN A 831 31.54 -13.66 35.00
C GLN A 831 31.59 -12.54 33.94
N GLY A 832 32.73 -12.28 33.37
CA GLY A 832 32.88 -11.35 32.29
C GLY A 832 32.57 -11.93 30.93
N TYR A 833 32.96 -11.19 29.90
CA TYR A 833 32.81 -11.63 28.51
C TYR A 833 33.97 -12.56 28.12
N ARG A 834 33.66 -13.57 27.34
CA ARG A 834 34.60 -14.54 26.78
C ARG A 834 34.10 -14.98 25.39
N LEU A 835 34.93 -15.72 24.69
CA LEU A 835 34.49 -16.45 23.51
C LEU A 835 33.59 -17.64 23.96
N PRO A 836 32.62 -18.03 23.14
CA PRO A 836 31.88 -19.28 23.40
C PRO A 836 32.82 -20.47 23.31
N THR A 837 32.51 -21.51 24.06
CA THR A 837 33.16 -22.79 23.80
C THR A 837 32.63 -23.37 22.48
N GLU A 838 33.38 -24.30 21.88
CA GLU A 838 32.92 -24.95 20.63
C GLU A 838 31.54 -25.62 20.82
N ALA A 839 31.33 -26.24 21.96
CA ALA A 839 30.06 -26.87 22.31
C ALA A 839 28.93 -25.84 22.50
N GLU A 840 29.20 -24.73 23.19
CA GLU A 840 28.23 -23.64 23.34
C GLU A 840 27.85 -23.05 21.98
N TRP A 841 28.84 -22.86 21.10
CA TRP A 841 28.58 -22.33 19.76
C TRP A 841 27.69 -23.27 18.93
N GLU A 842 28.03 -24.60 18.88
CA GLU A 842 27.23 -25.56 18.09
C GLU A 842 25.82 -25.75 18.69
N TYR A 843 25.71 -25.79 20.02
CA TYR A 843 24.42 -25.87 20.71
C TYR A 843 23.54 -24.68 20.35
N THR A 844 24.14 -23.51 20.34
CA THR A 844 23.44 -22.27 20.02
C THR A 844 23.08 -22.19 18.53
N CYS A 845 23.99 -22.62 17.65
CA CYS A 845 23.73 -22.70 16.21
C CYS A 845 22.58 -23.62 15.89
N ARG A 846 22.57 -24.83 16.44
CA ARG A 846 21.50 -25.81 16.25
C ARG A 846 20.16 -25.35 16.83
N ALA A 847 20.18 -24.62 17.92
CA ALA A 847 18.97 -24.15 18.60
C ALA A 847 17.92 -25.26 18.73
N GLY A 848 18.34 -26.47 19.15
CA GLY A 848 17.51 -27.67 19.34
C GLY A 848 17.31 -28.53 18.10
N THR A 849 17.85 -28.17 16.92
CA THR A 849 17.75 -29.01 15.72
C THR A 849 18.84 -30.08 15.65
N MET A 850 18.57 -31.16 14.89
CA MET A 850 19.54 -32.21 14.58
C MET A 850 19.91 -32.25 13.09
N THR A 851 19.44 -31.30 12.32
CA THR A 851 19.66 -31.20 10.88
C THR A 851 21.00 -30.54 10.55
N ASP A 852 21.41 -30.57 9.30
CA ASP A 852 22.66 -29.96 8.82
C ASP A 852 22.72 -28.48 9.13
N TYR A 853 21.59 -27.78 9.02
CA TYR A 853 21.45 -26.36 9.35
C TYR A 853 20.36 -26.15 10.40
N CYS A 854 20.33 -25.02 11.04
CA CYS A 854 19.30 -24.65 12.03
C CYS A 854 17.86 -24.56 11.44
N PHE A 855 17.73 -24.58 10.12
CA PHE A 855 16.47 -24.48 9.38
C PHE A 855 16.07 -25.76 8.61
N GLY A 856 16.85 -26.84 8.73
CA GLY A 856 16.63 -28.15 8.05
C GLY A 856 17.83 -28.57 7.22
N ASP A 857 17.63 -29.51 6.29
CA ASP A 857 18.69 -30.09 5.46
C ASP A 857 18.74 -29.50 4.03
N ASP A 858 17.84 -28.57 3.71
CA ASP A 858 17.74 -27.99 2.40
C ASP A 858 18.77 -26.86 2.19
N ALA A 859 19.88 -27.18 1.54
CA ALA A 859 20.96 -26.24 1.26
C ALA A 859 20.58 -25.09 0.31
N GLU A 860 19.53 -25.21 -0.52
CA GLU A 860 19.17 -24.18 -1.48
C GLU A 860 18.64 -22.91 -0.79
N ILE A 861 18.07 -23.06 0.38
CA ILE A 861 17.57 -21.92 1.15
C ILE A 861 18.61 -21.26 2.06
N LEU A 862 19.82 -21.79 2.13
CA LEU A 862 20.89 -21.31 3.00
C LEU A 862 21.11 -19.78 2.86
N LYS A 863 21.02 -19.24 1.66
CA LYS A 863 21.18 -17.79 1.42
C LYS A 863 20.14 -16.90 2.14
N LYS A 864 19.04 -17.48 2.62
CA LYS A 864 18.06 -16.76 3.45
C LYS A 864 18.54 -16.62 4.91
N TYR A 865 19.38 -17.58 5.39
CA TYR A 865 19.85 -17.67 6.76
C TYR A 865 21.32 -17.31 6.92
N GLY A 866 22.08 -17.27 5.83
CA GLY A 866 23.52 -17.03 5.85
C GLY A 866 24.05 -16.28 4.63
N VAL A 867 25.26 -15.79 4.75
CA VAL A 867 26.00 -15.12 3.66
C VAL A 867 27.10 -16.09 3.20
N VAL A 868 26.93 -16.63 2.00
CA VAL A 868 27.77 -17.70 1.46
C VAL A 868 28.00 -17.52 -0.02
N ALA A 869 29.11 -18.02 -0.55
CA ALA A 869 29.48 -17.92 -1.95
C ALA A 869 29.28 -16.47 -2.47
N SER A 870 29.72 -15.50 -1.70
CA SER A 870 29.59 -14.06 -1.95
C SER A 870 30.96 -13.43 -2.19
N THR A 871 30.99 -12.22 -2.67
CA THR A 871 32.20 -11.41 -2.86
C THR A 871 32.56 -10.57 -1.63
N ALA A 872 31.64 -10.43 -0.68
CA ALA A 872 31.82 -9.69 0.56
C ALA A 872 30.88 -10.21 1.65
N SER A 873 31.17 -9.89 2.90
CA SER A 873 30.26 -10.08 4.03
C SER A 873 29.02 -9.19 3.87
N ALA A 874 28.00 -9.42 4.66
CA ALA A 874 26.84 -8.55 4.76
C ALA A 874 26.77 -7.92 6.16
N ALA A 875 26.01 -6.86 6.30
CA ALA A 875 25.76 -6.26 7.61
C ALA A 875 25.22 -7.31 8.59
N CYS A 876 25.75 -7.30 9.81
CA CYS A 876 25.38 -8.26 10.86
C CYS A 876 23.86 -8.26 11.09
N GLY A 877 23.27 -9.45 11.17
CA GLY A 877 21.85 -9.64 11.37
C GLY A 877 20.98 -9.39 10.15
N SER A 878 21.57 -9.33 8.94
CA SER A 878 20.78 -9.12 7.70
C SER A 878 19.97 -10.35 7.29
N LYS A 879 20.33 -11.53 7.74
CA LYS A 879 19.67 -12.80 7.42
C LYS A 879 18.68 -13.22 8.49
N LEU A 880 17.94 -14.29 8.23
CA LEU A 880 16.98 -14.85 9.17
C LEU A 880 17.68 -15.40 10.41
N PRO A 881 17.16 -15.14 11.60
CA PRO A 881 17.72 -15.73 12.83
C PRO A 881 17.32 -17.20 12.97
N ASN A 882 18.05 -17.92 13.83
CA ASN A 882 17.66 -19.25 14.27
C ASN A 882 16.56 -19.20 15.35
N HIS A 883 16.18 -20.35 15.88
CA HIS A 883 15.10 -20.46 16.84
C HIS A 883 15.33 -19.71 18.18
N TYR A 884 16.61 -19.54 18.57
CA TYR A 884 16.97 -18.74 19.74
C TYR A 884 17.08 -17.25 19.46
N GLY A 885 16.87 -16.80 18.22
CA GLY A 885 16.98 -15.39 17.85
C GLY A 885 18.39 -14.95 17.47
N LEU A 886 19.32 -15.89 17.23
CA LEU A 886 20.67 -15.57 16.78
C LEU A 886 20.76 -15.50 15.26
N PHE A 887 21.55 -14.55 14.80
CA PHE A 887 21.82 -14.26 13.39
C PHE A 887 23.18 -14.77 12.95
N ASP A 888 23.34 -14.95 11.66
CA ASP A 888 24.62 -15.11 10.95
C ASP A 888 25.48 -16.32 11.40
N LEU A 889 24.84 -17.36 11.96
CA LEU A 889 25.55 -18.58 12.39
C LEU A 889 25.90 -19.54 11.24
N HIS A 890 25.47 -19.20 10.03
CA HIS A 890 25.73 -19.95 8.80
C HIS A 890 26.38 -19.02 7.76
N GLY A 891 27.69 -18.87 7.76
CA GLY A 891 28.40 -17.96 6.85
C GLY A 891 28.68 -16.59 7.46
N ASN A 892 28.81 -15.57 6.64
CA ASN A 892 29.24 -14.22 6.94
C ASN A 892 30.70 -14.18 7.36
N VAL A 893 31.07 -14.53 8.60
CA VAL A 893 32.44 -14.74 9.03
C VAL A 893 32.59 -16.01 9.87
N TRP A 894 33.74 -16.68 9.78
CA TRP A 894 34.14 -17.69 10.74
C TRP A 894 34.23 -17.07 12.13
N GLU A 895 33.72 -17.75 13.12
CA GLU A 895 33.68 -17.23 14.48
C GLU A 895 34.65 -18.00 15.39
N TRP A 896 35.57 -17.26 15.99
CA TRP A 896 36.49 -17.79 16.98
C TRP A 896 35.74 -18.37 18.18
N CYS A 897 36.09 -19.63 18.52
CA CYS A 897 35.70 -20.26 19.78
C CYS A 897 36.89 -20.26 20.76
N HIS A 898 36.59 -20.46 22.03
CA HIS A 898 37.63 -20.56 23.05
C HIS A 898 38.54 -21.73 22.83
N ASP A 899 37.98 -22.86 22.42
CA ASP A 899 38.60 -24.18 22.42
C ASP A 899 39.78 -24.27 21.46
N GLN A 900 40.74 -25.09 21.91
CA GLN A 900 41.78 -25.62 21.05
C GLN A 900 41.21 -26.68 20.09
N TYR A 901 41.76 -26.77 18.89
CA TYR A 901 41.36 -27.80 17.96
C TYR A 901 41.82 -29.19 18.43
N ALA A 902 40.88 -30.10 18.56
CA ALA A 902 41.13 -31.51 18.68
C ALA A 902 40.45 -32.27 17.54
N ALA A 903 41.07 -33.28 16.99
CA ALA A 903 40.51 -34.09 15.91
C ALA A 903 39.23 -34.80 16.35
N ASN A 904 39.19 -35.32 17.57
CA ASN A 904 38.02 -35.89 18.18
C ASN A 904 37.21 -34.81 18.91
N LEU A 905 35.90 -34.89 18.80
CA LEU A 905 35.02 -33.94 19.51
C LEU A 905 35.06 -34.26 21.02
N PRO A 906 35.09 -33.23 21.88
CA PRO A 906 34.96 -33.38 23.30
C PRO A 906 33.47 -33.63 23.65
N GLY A 907 33.15 -34.82 24.14
CA GLY A 907 31.83 -35.17 24.66
C GLY A 907 31.71 -34.93 26.16
N GLY A 908 30.54 -35.23 26.75
CA GLY A 908 30.27 -35.17 28.18
C GLY A 908 29.72 -33.85 28.67
N THR A 909 30.02 -33.54 29.96
CA THR A 909 29.38 -32.36 30.63
C THR A 909 30.27 -31.15 30.53
N ASN A 910 29.71 -30.03 29.97
CA ASN A 910 30.41 -28.75 29.75
C ASN A 910 31.80 -28.93 29.12
N PRO A 911 31.92 -29.64 27.99
CA PRO A 911 33.24 -29.96 27.44
C PRO A 911 33.95 -28.67 27.05
N LEU A 912 35.24 -28.61 27.39
CA LEU A 912 36.16 -27.55 27.13
C LEU A 912 37.51 -28.13 26.83
N MET A 913 38.07 -27.81 25.68
CA MET A 913 39.43 -28.17 25.32
C MET A 913 40.36 -26.98 25.63
N ASP A 914 40.91 -27.00 26.86
CA ASP A 914 41.85 -25.97 27.30
C ASP A 914 43.25 -26.26 26.72
N PRO A 915 44.00 -25.22 26.30
CA PRO A 915 45.27 -25.39 25.62
C PRO A 915 46.31 -26.12 26.46
N GLY A 916 46.93 -27.14 25.84
CA GLY A 916 48.17 -27.71 26.26
C GLY A 916 49.34 -26.70 26.10
N SER A 917 50.56 -27.20 26.21
CA SER A 917 51.79 -26.39 26.30
C SER A 917 52.44 -25.97 24.95
N LEU A 918 51.70 -26.03 23.83
CA LEU A 918 52.22 -25.65 22.49
C LEU A 918 51.30 -24.65 21.79
N PRO A 919 51.78 -23.83 20.84
CA PRO A 919 50.93 -22.91 20.05
C PRO A 919 50.06 -23.74 19.12
N GLU A 920 48.88 -24.09 19.59
CA GLU A 920 47.95 -24.95 18.89
C GLU A 920 46.80 -24.17 18.31
N GLU A 921 46.34 -24.65 17.16
CA GLU A 921 45.28 -24.03 16.41
C GLU A 921 43.98 -23.95 17.23
N ARG A 922 43.25 -22.83 17.06
CA ARG A 922 41.96 -22.58 17.71
C ARG A 922 40.83 -22.90 16.77
N ILE A 923 39.72 -23.31 17.37
CA ILE A 923 38.48 -23.58 16.63
C ILE A 923 37.89 -22.30 16.09
N VAL A 924 37.48 -22.35 14.82
CA VAL A 924 36.54 -21.39 14.20
C VAL A 924 35.33 -22.16 13.65
N ARG A 925 34.18 -21.56 13.76
CA ARG A 925 32.88 -22.14 13.41
C ARG A 925 32.08 -21.27 12.48
N GLY A 926 31.06 -21.83 11.82
CA GLY A 926 30.05 -21.08 11.06
C GLY A 926 30.29 -20.92 9.55
N GLY A 927 31.55 -20.92 9.13
CA GLY A 927 31.90 -20.57 7.76
C GLY A 927 31.94 -19.07 7.53
N SER A 928 32.31 -18.65 6.33
CA SER A 928 32.40 -17.24 5.95
C SER A 928 31.68 -16.95 4.62
N TRP A 929 31.60 -15.68 4.28
CA TRP A 929 30.94 -15.17 3.07
C TRP A 929 31.48 -15.77 1.76
N ASN A 930 32.75 -16.17 1.70
CA ASN A 930 33.38 -16.72 0.51
C ASN A 930 33.44 -18.25 0.48
N ASP A 931 32.97 -18.92 1.53
CA ASP A 931 32.96 -20.38 1.60
C ASP A 931 31.87 -21.02 0.71
N LEU A 932 32.12 -22.27 0.33
CA LEU A 932 31.12 -23.08 -0.36
C LEU A 932 30.02 -23.54 0.60
N VAL A 933 28.83 -23.73 0.07
CA VAL A 933 27.66 -24.21 0.82
C VAL A 933 27.93 -25.45 1.65
N SER A 934 28.73 -26.40 1.14
CA SER A 934 29.14 -27.64 1.85
C SER A 934 29.88 -27.40 3.16
N ASN A 935 30.48 -26.22 3.33
CA ASN A 935 31.36 -25.90 4.46
C ASN A 935 30.67 -25.10 5.57
N ILE A 936 29.34 -24.99 5.54
CA ILE A 936 28.60 -24.03 6.38
C ILE A 936 27.54 -24.74 7.26
N ARG A 937 27.63 -26.05 7.40
CA ARG A 937 26.73 -26.82 8.28
C ARG A 937 26.98 -26.51 9.77
N SER A 938 25.96 -26.72 10.61
CA SER A 938 26.06 -26.51 12.06
C SER A 938 27.25 -27.28 12.70
N ALA A 939 27.57 -28.46 12.18
CA ALA A 939 28.63 -29.31 12.63
C ALA A 939 30.02 -28.95 12.03
N THR A 940 30.08 -28.09 11.01
CA THR A 940 31.34 -27.80 10.33
C THR A 940 32.33 -27.14 11.28
N ARG A 941 33.54 -27.71 11.30
CA ARG A 941 34.66 -27.27 12.12
C ARG A 941 35.82 -26.82 11.23
N HIS A 942 36.44 -25.73 11.59
CA HIS A 942 37.71 -25.34 10.99
C HIS A 942 38.65 -24.91 12.12
N LYS A 943 39.91 -24.75 11.81
CA LYS A 943 40.96 -24.35 12.74
C LYS A 943 41.85 -23.30 12.13
N ASP A 944 42.38 -22.44 12.97
CA ASP A 944 43.34 -21.43 12.58
C ASP A 944 44.30 -21.12 13.72
N ALA A 945 45.44 -20.55 13.38
CA ALA A 945 46.45 -20.11 14.36
C ALA A 945 45.87 -18.98 15.23
N PRO A 946 46.14 -18.95 16.55
CA PRO A 946 45.52 -17.96 17.45
C PRO A 946 45.96 -16.50 17.15
N ASP A 947 47.02 -16.30 16.41
CA ASP A 947 47.50 -15.01 15.88
C ASP A 947 47.07 -14.76 14.42
N GLY A 948 46.41 -15.75 13.79
CA GLY A 948 45.93 -15.66 12.40
C GLY A 948 44.85 -14.57 12.24
N ARG A 949 44.96 -13.77 11.18
CA ARG A 949 44.03 -12.68 10.84
C ARG A 949 43.48 -12.87 9.43
N ASN A 950 42.69 -13.90 9.24
CA ASN A 950 42.11 -14.22 7.96
C ASN A 950 40.97 -13.24 7.61
N GLY A 951 40.80 -12.96 6.29
CA GLY A 951 39.80 -12.04 5.79
C GLY A 951 38.33 -12.43 6.04
N GLY A 952 38.12 -13.70 6.43
CA GLY A 952 36.83 -14.25 6.76
C GLY A 952 36.63 -14.61 8.24
N SER A 953 37.58 -14.27 9.16
CA SER A 953 37.49 -14.65 10.58
C SER A 953 37.14 -13.45 11.47
N GLY A 954 36.07 -13.60 12.22
CA GLY A 954 35.55 -12.69 13.22
C GLY A 954 35.18 -13.43 14.51
N PHE A 955 34.26 -12.93 15.30
CA PHE A 955 33.82 -13.56 16.53
C PHE A 955 32.54 -12.97 17.09
N ARG A 956 31.93 -13.71 18.03
CA ARG A 956 30.87 -13.17 18.92
C ARG A 956 31.20 -13.42 20.38
N PRO A 957 30.96 -12.45 21.28
CA PRO A 957 31.22 -12.66 22.69
C PRO A 957 30.09 -13.46 23.35
N SER A 958 30.48 -14.26 24.34
CA SER A 958 29.60 -14.95 25.29
C SER A 958 29.94 -14.52 26.73
N ARG A 959 29.09 -14.93 27.66
CA ARG A 959 29.27 -14.67 29.09
C ARG A 959 28.56 -15.76 29.88
N THR A 960 29.19 -16.30 30.91
CA THR A 960 28.53 -17.18 31.91
C THR A 960 27.47 -16.38 32.69
N GLU A 961 26.36 -17.05 33.02
CA GLU A 961 25.25 -16.42 33.81
C GLU A 961 25.72 -15.96 35.18
#